data_d0f5c052d464311bbd04edfa2b4b98f5
#
_entry.id   d0f5c052d464311bbd04edfa2b4b98f5
#
_cell.length_a   1.000
_cell.length_b   1.000
_cell.length_c   1.000
_cell.angle_alpha   90.00
_cell.angle_beta   90.00
_cell.angle_gamma   90.00
#
_symmetry.space_group_name_H-M   'P 1'
#
loop_
_entity.id
_entity.type
_entity.pdbx_description
1 polymer ?
#
loop_
_entity_poly.entity_id
_entity_poly.type
_entity_poly.pdbx_seq_one_letter_code
_entity_poly.pdbx_strand_id
1 'polypeptide(L)'
;MFSYGEANKIDFQKIGGLMGLFAPNAAGKSSLFDAISFCLYDKSSRAYKAQNIMNNRKSDFECELHFQVDGIDFFINRTAKTINKGKNVKVDVQFWKEEGGVVTSLNGTERRDTNAVIEQYVGKYEDFVLTALSLQGNNSIFIDKSQSERKDLLAQFMGLNVFDKLYETATEDIKEVAVLIKNFKKTDFTSELAEKGLERQTKKSELRGFEKTLESRTIDVTDLSDRILGLTKELVPVDGNLDLEKLEKKKNDIGRDILHVLSEEKNKKAKLEEYVEAISEISKSIEDKKLINGQPIEEAKKEWDILKGEINNTERYIGLVEQSLESNREKLSHLAQHEYDPNCNFCTNNVFVKDAKETEKKVEEQLIDLEEVQSQLNGLISQASKLADVDEQWDELVDLKAKYQKAIVIKEKTIAELNGFETQQQLYDNQLEQVVADIQRYHDNEDTIKRNKQIETVINGLNKTKSEIESEIKSINKDIAGLNGSISSLESFIEGIKQKMSDVKELEEKNRLYTYYLDAVKRDGIPYELISKAMPVIENEINNILGQVVDFSIVMDIDGKNINAKIVYEDQEWPLEMCSGMEKFVSGLAIRVALINICNLPRPNFLVIDEGFGTLDANNLSSLFMMMQYLKTQFDFIWMISHLEQMRDIVDGLIEIKKVDGFSKIDF
;
A
#
# COMPACT_ATOMS: atom_id res chain seq x y z
N MET A 1 37.89 -13.57 17.19
CA MET A 1 36.75 -13.95 16.33
C MET A 1 36.95 -15.38 15.88
N PHE A 2 35.95 -16.24 15.97
CA PHE A 2 36.07 -17.70 15.75
C PHE A 2 37.25 -18.32 16.50
N SER A 3 38.14 -19.06 15.81
CA SER A 3 39.36 -19.64 16.37
C SER A 3 40.55 -18.70 16.41
N TYR A 4 40.46 -17.52 15.80
CA TYR A 4 41.56 -16.57 15.69
C TYR A 4 41.76 -15.76 16.95
N GLY A 5 43.04 -15.54 17.28
CA GLY A 5 43.48 -14.69 18.36
C GLY A 5 43.68 -13.23 17.95
N GLU A 6 44.66 -12.59 18.52
CA GLU A 6 45.02 -11.19 18.24
C GLU A 6 45.96 -11.06 17.03
N ALA A 7 46.00 -9.87 16.42
CA ALA A 7 46.95 -9.46 15.41
C ALA A 7 46.99 -10.37 14.13
N ASN A 8 45.86 -10.90 13.71
CA ASN A 8 45.75 -11.56 12.39
C ASN A 8 45.44 -10.49 11.34
N LYS A 9 46.39 -10.19 10.48
CA LYS A 9 46.20 -9.25 9.37
C LYS A 9 46.50 -9.96 8.06
N ILE A 10 45.63 -9.78 7.10
CA ILE A 10 45.78 -10.31 5.73
C ILE A 10 45.86 -9.11 4.79
N ASP A 11 46.88 -9.05 4.00
CA ASP A 11 47.08 -8.05 2.96
C ASP A 11 46.70 -8.71 1.62
N PHE A 12 45.48 -8.48 1.16
CA PHE A 12 44.97 -9.06 -0.07
C PHE A 12 45.69 -8.53 -1.34
N GLN A 13 46.31 -7.35 -1.25
CA GLN A 13 47.10 -6.79 -2.37
C GLN A 13 48.38 -7.60 -2.67
N LYS A 14 48.87 -8.36 -1.68
CA LYS A 14 50.04 -9.24 -1.84
C LYS A 14 49.64 -10.62 -2.33
N ILE A 15 48.36 -10.89 -2.47
CA ILE A 15 47.82 -12.17 -2.90
C ILE A 15 47.45 -12.06 -4.37
N GLY A 16 47.93 -12.95 -5.20
CA GLY A 16 47.61 -13.04 -6.61
C GLY A 16 47.58 -14.48 -7.08
N GLY A 17 46.81 -14.75 -8.11
CA GLY A 17 46.65 -16.08 -8.67
C GLY A 17 45.93 -17.07 -7.76
N LEU A 18 46.37 -18.32 -7.77
CA LEU A 18 45.73 -19.41 -7.01
C LEU A 18 46.47 -19.67 -5.68
N MET A 19 45.84 -19.33 -4.60
CA MET A 19 46.39 -19.47 -3.24
C MET A 19 45.76 -20.65 -2.49
N GLY A 20 46.60 -21.54 -2.01
CA GLY A 20 46.19 -22.69 -1.21
C GLY A 20 46.18 -22.39 0.28
N LEU A 21 45.04 -22.60 0.92
CA LEU A 21 44.91 -22.51 2.36
C LEU A 21 44.86 -23.92 2.98
N PHE A 22 46.01 -24.35 3.47
CA PHE A 22 46.19 -25.68 4.02
C PHE A 22 46.35 -25.62 5.55
N ALA A 23 45.55 -26.37 6.25
CA ALA A 23 45.68 -26.51 7.66
C ALA A 23 44.90 -27.75 8.13
N PRO A 24 45.18 -28.30 9.31
CA PRO A 24 44.39 -29.36 9.90
C PRO A 24 42.93 -29.00 10.06
N ASN A 25 42.06 -30.00 10.16
CA ASN A 25 40.65 -29.75 10.45
C ASN A 25 40.48 -28.99 11.75
N ALA A 26 39.47 -28.12 11.81
CA ALA A 26 39.21 -27.21 12.93
C ALA A 26 40.34 -26.18 13.21
N ALA A 27 41.25 -25.95 12.27
CA ALA A 27 42.24 -24.89 12.36
C ALA A 27 41.70 -23.48 12.04
N GLY A 28 40.48 -23.37 11.54
CA GLY A 28 39.85 -22.09 11.24
C GLY A 28 39.88 -21.68 9.77
N LYS A 29 40.17 -22.59 8.82
CA LYS A 29 40.22 -22.31 7.38
C LYS A 29 39.00 -21.53 6.89
N SER A 30 37.83 -22.16 6.95
CA SER A 30 36.60 -21.55 6.48
C SER A 30 36.12 -20.37 7.36
N SER A 31 36.53 -20.33 8.66
CA SER A 31 36.20 -19.22 9.55
C SER A 31 36.81 -17.88 9.11
N LEU A 32 37.84 -17.90 8.30
CA LEU A 32 38.44 -16.73 7.72
C LEU A 32 37.45 -15.98 6.78
N PHE A 33 36.79 -16.76 5.92
CA PHE A 33 35.81 -16.18 4.97
C PHE A 33 34.50 -15.81 5.64
N ASP A 34 34.14 -16.56 6.68
CA ASP A 34 33.04 -16.13 7.56
C ASP A 34 33.35 -14.80 8.27
N ALA A 35 34.63 -14.50 8.54
CA ALA A 35 35.01 -13.21 9.07
C ALA A 35 34.81 -12.07 8.05
N ILE A 36 35.15 -12.30 6.78
CA ILE A 36 34.87 -11.33 5.69
C ILE A 36 33.36 -11.12 5.55
N SER A 37 32.60 -12.21 5.45
CA SER A 37 31.13 -12.14 5.36
C SER A 37 30.51 -11.41 6.55
N PHE A 38 31.00 -11.70 7.75
CA PHE A 38 30.53 -11.02 8.95
C PHE A 38 30.90 -9.54 8.96
N CYS A 39 32.12 -9.21 8.53
CA CYS A 39 32.53 -7.81 8.46
C CYS A 39 31.68 -7.01 7.48
N LEU A 40 31.40 -7.56 6.28
CA LEU A 40 30.56 -6.92 5.29
C LEU A 40 29.07 -6.88 5.69
N TYR A 41 28.51 -8.02 6.03
CA TYR A 41 27.05 -8.20 6.09
C TYR A 41 26.47 -8.46 7.47
N ASP A 42 27.32 -8.53 8.51
CA ASP A 42 26.87 -8.93 9.85
C ASP A 42 26.25 -10.36 9.89
N LYS A 43 26.60 -11.16 8.89
CA LYS A 43 26.13 -12.52 8.67
C LYS A 43 27.30 -13.46 8.43
N SER A 44 27.16 -14.71 8.82
CA SER A 44 28.13 -15.77 8.57
C SER A 44 27.41 -17.01 8.09
N SER A 45 28.05 -17.81 7.24
CA SER A 45 27.47 -19.03 6.70
C SER A 45 27.17 -20.09 7.74
N ARG A 46 27.85 -20.06 8.89
CA ARG A 46 27.82 -21.10 9.95
C ARG A 46 27.32 -20.61 11.30
N ALA A 47 27.20 -19.31 11.50
CA ALA A 47 26.83 -18.74 12.79
C ALA A 47 25.76 -17.66 12.66
N TYR A 48 24.59 -17.92 13.23
CA TYR A 48 23.42 -17.02 13.21
C TYR A 48 23.42 -15.97 14.33
N LYS A 49 24.25 -16.17 15.35
CA LYS A 49 24.36 -15.27 16.50
C LYS A 49 25.80 -14.82 16.67
N ALA A 50 26.02 -13.56 16.95
CA ALA A 50 27.33 -13.03 17.24
C ALA A 50 28.05 -13.78 18.39
N GLN A 51 27.29 -14.37 19.30
CA GLN A 51 27.81 -15.24 20.35
C GLN A 51 28.56 -16.46 19.81
N ASN A 52 28.11 -17.04 18.70
CA ASN A 52 28.74 -18.20 18.08
C ASN A 52 29.98 -17.82 17.24
N ILE A 53 30.11 -16.53 16.92
CA ILE A 53 31.27 -15.96 16.22
C ILE A 53 32.36 -15.57 17.22
N MET A 54 31.97 -15.31 18.46
CA MET A 54 32.90 -14.98 19.54
C MET A 54 33.84 -16.16 19.80
N ASN A 55 35.11 -15.88 19.96
CA ASN A 55 36.03 -16.88 20.44
C ASN A 55 35.70 -17.23 21.92
N ASN A 56 35.59 -18.50 22.26
CA ASN A 56 35.19 -18.95 23.60
C ASN A 56 36.22 -18.63 24.70
N ARG A 57 37.41 -18.18 24.32
CA ARG A 57 38.47 -17.72 25.24
C ARG A 57 38.58 -16.22 25.36
N LYS A 58 37.74 -15.47 24.66
CA LYS A 58 37.77 -14.01 24.60
C LYS A 58 36.40 -13.42 24.91
N SER A 59 36.38 -12.25 25.53
CA SER A 59 35.15 -11.52 25.86
C SER A 59 34.78 -10.47 24.81
N ASP A 60 35.67 -10.24 23.85
CA ASP A 60 35.52 -9.25 22.81
C ASP A 60 36.22 -9.71 21.53
N PHE A 61 35.89 -9.10 20.43
CA PHE A 61 36.63 -9.17 19.18
C PHE A 61 36.45 -7.90 18.34
N GLU A 62 37.41 -7.71 17.47
CA GLU A 62 37.39 -6.67 16.45
C GLU A 62 37.66 -7.30 15.10
N CYS A 63 36.95 -6.83 14.08
CA CYS A 63 37.11 -7.23 12.68
C CYS A 63 37.09 -5.97 11.82
N GLU A 64 38.18 -5.70 11.15
CA GLU A 64 38.31 -4.57 10.23
C GLU A 64 38.52 -5.09 8.82
N LEU A 65 37.85 -4.46 7.86
CA LEU A 65 37.98 -4.73 6.42
C LEU A 65 38.16 -3.42 5.68
N HIS A 66 39.22 -3.37 4.88
CA HIS A 66 39.45 -2.34 3.86
C HIS A 66 39.19 -2.93 2.48
N PHE A 67 38.37 -2.26 1.69
CA PHE A 67 38.06 -2.66 0.29
C PHE A 67 37.81 -1.44 -0.57
N GLN A 68 37.88 -1.64 -1.88
CA GLN A 68 37.69 -0.57 -2.86
C GLN A 68 36.50 -0.87 -3.75
N VAL A 69 35.66 0.15 -4.01
CA VAL A 69 34.57 0.10 -4.99
C VAL A 69 34.69 1.34 -5.88
N ASP A 70 34.73 1.15 -7.19
CA ASP A 70 34.85 2.23 -8.17
C ASP A 70 36.01 3.21 -7.90
N GLY A 71 37.13 2.70 -7.38
CA GLY A 71 38.33 3.49 -7.07
C GLY A 71 38.27 4.26 -5.76
N ILE A 72 37.20 4.12 -4.97
CA ILE A 72 37.05 4.74 -3.65
C ILE A 72 37.36 3.70 -2.58
N ASP A 73 38.13 4.09 -1.59
CA ASP A 73 38.48 3.23 -0.46
C ASP A 73 37.41 3.27 0.63
N PHE A 74 36.98 2.10 1.05
CA PHE A 74 35.97 1.90 2.10
C PHE A 74 36.55 1.08 3.25
N PHE A 75 36.13 1.42 4.44
CA PHE A 75 36.57 0.77 5.66
C PHE A 75 35.38 0.41 6.54
N ILE A 76 35.35 -0.84 6.97
CA ILE A 76 34.37 -1.32 7.94
C ILE A 76 35.13 -1.82 9.16
N ASN A 77 34.76 -1.32 10.34
CA ASN A 77 35.24 -1.88 11.60
C ASN A 77 34.05 -2.37 12.42
N ARG A 78 34.05 -3.64 12.76
CA ARG A 78 33.06 -4.26 13.66
C ARG A 78 33.71 -4.69 14.95
N THR A 79 33.20 -4.16 16.04
CA THR A 79 33.59 -4.56 17.39
C THR A 79 32.46 -5.31 18.06
N ALA A 80 32.78 -6.35 18.80
CA ALA A 80 31.81 -7.12 19.55
C ALA A 80 32.29 -7.37 20.97
N LYS A 81 31.39 -7.18 21.94
CA LYS A 81 31.67 -7.38 23.36
C LYS A 81 30.59 -8.21 24.03
N THR A 82 30.98 -9.11 24.91
CA THR A 82 30.03 -9.86 25.73
C THR A 82 29.40 -8.94 26.77
N ILE A 83 28.10 -9.02 26.92
CA ILE A 83 27.29 -8.33 27.92
C ILE A 83 26.54 -9.33 28.78
N ASN A 84 25.94 -8.91 29.88
CA ASN A 84 25.11 -9.76 30.76
C ASN A 84 25.83 -11.03 31.24
N LYS A 85 27.06 -10.90 31.73
CA LYS A 85 27.92 -12.01 32.21
C LYS A 85 28.10 -13.12 31.15
N GLY A 86 28.28 -12.73 29.88
CA GLY A 86 28.54 -13.69 28.81
C GLY A 86 27.28 -14.27 28.13
N LYS A 87 26.07 -13.87 28.54
CA LYS A 87 24.83 -14.39 27.94
C LYS A 87 24.49 -13.78 26.58
N ASN A 88 24.91 -12.55 26.33
CA ASN A 88 24.65 -11.83 25.09
C ASN A 88 25.92 -11.17 24.55
N VAL A 89 25.94 -10.88 23.26
CA VAL A 89 27.01 -10.14 22.59
C VAL A 89 26.42 -8.89 21.95
N LYS A 90 26.98 -7.74 22.28
CA LYS A 90 26.69 -6.50 21.59
C LYS A 90 27.71 -6.33 20.47
N VAL A 91 27.22 -6.04 19.26
CA VAL A 91 28.05 -5.72 18.09
C VAL A 91 27.80 -4.28 17.73
N ASP A 92 28.88 -3.54 17.56
CA ASP A 92 28.89 -2.17 17.04
C ASP A 92 29.61 -2.18 15.68
N VAL A 93 29.23 -1.28 14.76
CA VAL A 93 29.80 -1.15 13.44
C VAL A 93 30.14 0.30 13.14
N GLN A 94 31.30 0.51 12.52
CA GLN A 94 31.70 1.79 11.95
C GLN A 94 31.99 1.57 10.46
N PHE A 95 31.50 2.47 9.65
CA PHE A 95 31.67 2.44 8.20
C PHE A 95 32.04 3.85 7.71
N TRP A 96 33.12 3.94 6.96
CA TRP A 96 33.56 5.21 6.37
C TRP A 96 34.23 4.97 5.02
N LYS A 97 34.30 6.02 4.24
CA LYS A 97 35.06 6.05 2.98
C LYS A 97 36.18 7.07 3.06
N GLU A 98 37.22 6.82 2.27
CA GLU A 98 38.30 7.77 2.01
C GLU A 98 38.36 8.05 0.50
N GLU A 99 38.23 9.32 0.13
CA GLU A 99 38.23 9.77 -1.24
C GLU A 99 39.08 11.03 -1.35
N GLY A 100 40.19 10.98 -2.11
CA GLY A 100 41.10 12.12 -2.25
C GLY A 100 41.73 12.60 -0.93
N GLY A 101 41.90 11.69 0.05
CA GLY A 101 42.46 12.02 1.37
C GLY A 101 41.43 12.60 2.37
N VAL A 102 40.14 12.63 1.97
CA VAL A 102 39.03 13.07 2.84
C VAL A 102 38.30 11.84 3.39
N VAL A 103 38.27 11.72 4.71
CA VAL A 103 37.55 10.67 5.43
C VAL A 103 36.10 11.12 5.65
N THR A 104 35.16 10.35 5.17
CA THR A 104 33.71 10.60 5.36
C THR A 104 33.06 9.43 6.06
N SER A 105 32.41 9.69 7.20
CA SER A 105 31.63 8.68 7.93
C SER A 105 30.32 8.38 7.17
N LEU A 106 30.01 7.10 7.04
CA LEU A 106 28.79 6.58 6.40
C LEU A 106 27.90 5.84 7.42
N ASN A 107 28.12 6.06 8.71
CA ASN A 107 27.33 5.44 9.76
C ASN A 107 25.89 5.94 9.73
N GLY A 108 24.93 5.02 9.83
CA GLY A 108 23.55 5.33 10.15
C GLY A 108 23.36 5.61 11.65
N THR A 109 22.12 5.86 12.02
CA THR A 109 21.74 6.13 13.43
C THR A 109 21.91 4.88 14.30
N GLU A 110 21.60 3.73 13.74
CA GLU A 110 21.73 2.42 14.39
C GLU A 110 22.56 1.45 13.52
N ARG A 111 22.99 0.34 14.14
CA ARG A 111 23.69 -0.75 13.43
C ARG A 111 22.96 -1.23 12.17
N ARG A 112 21.64 -1.31 12.25
CA ARG A 112 20.80 -1.71 11.12
C ARG A 112 20.90 -0.73 9.96
N ASP A 113 20.86 0.56 10.25
CA ASP A 113 20.93 1.59 9.21
C ASP A 113 22.31 1.59 8.56
N THR A 114 23.37 1.46 9.36
CA THR A 114 24.74 1.32 8.84
C THR A 114 24.88 0.09 7.95
N ASN A 115 24.30 -1.05 8.34
CA ASN A 115 24.30 -2.26 7.51
C ASN A 115 23.56 -2.04 6.18
N ALA A 116 22.43 -1.32 6.20
CA ALA A 116 21.70 -0.99 4.97
C ALA A 116 22.52 -0.08 4.04
N VAL A 117 23.33 0.84 4.60
CA VAL A 117 24.24 1.67 3.81
C VAL A 117 25.37 0.83 3.22
N ILE A 118 25.95 -0.10 3.97
CA ILE A 118 26.99 -1.02 3.47
C ILE A 118 26.44 -1.83 2.29
N GLU A 119 25.21 -2.38 2.41
CA GLU A 119 24.57 -3.17 1.35
C GLU A 119 24.37 -2.37 0.06
N GLN A 120 24.25 -1.04 0.12
CA GLN A 120 24.14 -0.21 -1.10
C GLN A 120 25.43 -0.22 -1.93
N TYR A 121 26.61 -0.40 -1.29
CA TYR A 121 27.89 -0.42 -1.98
C TYR A 121 28.34 -1.82 -2.37
N VAL A 122 28.08 -2.82 -1.54
CA VAL A 122 28.60 -4.18 -1.75
C VAL A 122 27.57 -5.21 -2.18
N GLY A 123 26.30 -4.79 -2.35
CA GLY A 123 25.19 -5.70 -2.66
C GLY A 123 24.71 -6.49 -1.43
N LYS A 124 23.87 -7.48 -1.66
CA LYS A 124 23.30 -8.31 -0.60
C LYS A 124 24.21 -9.49 -0.25
N TYR A 125 24.08 -9.97 0.98
CA TYR A 125 24.79 -11.14 1.46
C TYR A 125 24.58 -12.37 0.59
N GLU A 126 23.35 -12.59 0.15
CA GLU A 126 22.96 -13.72 -0.70
C GLU A 126 23.70 -13.68 -2.05
N ASP A 127 23.85 -12.50 -2.64
CA ASP A 127 24.55 -12.29 -3.90
C ASP A 127 26.06 -12.50 -3.74
N PHE A 128 26.64 -12.03 -2.63
CA PHE A 128 28.02 -12.26 -2.28
C PHE A 128 28.35 -13.74 -2.11
N VAL A 129 27.49 -14.51 -1.43
CA VAL A 129 27.65 -15.96 -1.29
C VAL A 129 27.60 -16.66 -2.65
N LEU A 130 26.74 -16.18 -3.55
CA LEU A 130 26.65 -16.75 -4.89
C LEU A 130 27.83 -16.41 -5.77
N THR A 131 28.45 -15.25 -5.62
CA THR A 131 29.50 -14.76 -6.52
C THR A 131 30.91 -15.01 -5.99
N ALA A 132 31.15 -14.91 -4.68
CA ALA A 132 32.47 -14.98 -4.08
C ALA A 132 32.80 -16.31 -3.37
N LEU A 133 31.77 -17.01 -2.87
CA LEU A 133 32.00 -18.15 -1.98
C LEU A 133 31.46 -19.46 -2.55
N SER A 134 32.37 -20.38 -2.85
CA SER A 134 32.06 -21.77 -3.18
C SER A 134 32.32 -22.62 -1.94
N LEU A 135 31.34 -22.66 -1.02
CA LEU A 135 31.46 -23.30 0.28
C LEU A 135 31.27 -24.82 0.17
N GLN A 136 31.76 -25.54 1.19
CA GLN A 136 31.57 -26.98 1.31
C GLN A 136 30.07 -27.35 1.22
N GLY A 137 29.73 -28.24 0.26
CA GLY A 137 28.34 -28.60 -0.05
C GLY A 137 27.57 -27.61 -0.91
N ASN A 138 28.20 -26.51 -1.37
CA ASN A 138 27.61 -25.49 -2.24
C ASN A 138 28.31 -25.36 -3.58
N ASN A 139 29.31 -26.20 -3.86
CA ASN A 139 30.09 -26.18 -5.10
C ASN A 139 29.24 -26.55 -6.33
N SER A 140 28.25 -27.39 -6.12
CA SER A 140 27.28 -27.87 -7.10
C SER A 140 25.86 -27.34 -6.86
N ILE A 141 25.74 -26.12 -6.29
CA ILE A 141 24.44 -25.57 -5.88
C ILE A 141 23.37 -25.63 -6.96
N PHE A 142 23.72 -25.37 -8.20
CA PHE A 142 22.78 -25.46 -9.32
C PHE A 142 22.38 -26.91 -9.62
N ILE A 143 23.34 -27.83 -9.51
CA ILE A 143 23.16 -29.25 -9.84
C ILE A 143 22.27 -29.93 -8.79
N ASP A 144 22.53 -29.64 -7.51
CA ASP A 144 21.86 -30.29 -6.37
C ASP A 144 20.45 -29.74 -6.11
N LYS A 145 20.11 -28.62 -6.71
CA LYS A 145 18.76 -28.06 -6.63
C LYS A 145 17.77 -28.80 -7.52
N SER A 146 16.54 -28.88 -7.06
CA SER A 146 15.43 -29.35 -7.90
C SER A 146 15.24 -28.47 -9.12
N GLN A 147 14.64 -29.00 -10.16
CA GLN A 147 14.42 -28.32 -11.44
C GLN A 147 13.71 -26.96 -11.28
N SER A 148 12.78 -26.82 -10.35
CA SER A 148 12.11 -25.56 -10.08
C SER A 148 12.98 -24.57 -9.29
N GLU A 149 13.79 -25.05 -8.34
CA GLU A 149 14.73 -24.21 -7.58
C GLU A 149 15.88 -23.68 -8.43
N ARG A 150 16.24 -24.37 -9.52
CA ARG A 150 17.21 -23.88 -10.51
C ARG A 150 16.70 -22.61 -11.20
N LYS A 151 15.40 -22.57 -11.49
CA LYS A 151 14.75 -21.39 -12.04
C LYS A 151 14.84 -20.20 -11.09
N ASP A 152 14.55 -20.41 -9.80
CA ASP A 152 14.68 -19.38 -8.77
C ASP A 152 16.14 -18.89 -8.64
N LEU A 153 17.11 -19.79 -8.73
CA LEU A 153 18.52 -19.43 -8.69
C LEU A 153 18.93 -18.59 -9.91
N LEU A 154 18.51 -18.97 -11.12
CA LEU A 154 18.76 -18.17 -12.32
C LEU A 154 18.06 -16.81 -12.24
N ALA A 155 16.83 -16.76 -11.76
CA ALA A 155 16.14 -15.50 -11.54
C ALA A 155 16.89 -14.58 -10.59
N GLN A 156 17.54 -15.13 -9.55
CA GLN A 156 18.38 -14.37 -8.63
C GLN A 156 19.63 -13.83 -9.33
N PHE A 157 20.38 -14.66 -10.05
CA PHE A 157 21.54 -14.22 -10.80
C PHE A 157 21.22 -13.14 -11.84
N MET A 158 20.08 -13.26 -12.51
CA MET A 158 19.60 -12.29 -13.51
C MET A 158 18.96 -11.05 -12.88
N GLY A 159 18.84 -10.97 -11.54
CA GLY A 159 18.22 -9.86 -10.86
C GLY A 159 16.69 -9.78 -11.03
N LEU A 160 16.03 -10.88 -11.42
CA LEU A 160 14.60 -10.93 -11.74
C LEU A 160 13.71 -10.93 -10.50
N ASN A 161 14.26 -10.95 -9.29
CA ASN A 161 13.50 -10.84 -8.04
C ASN A 161 12.69 -9.54 -7.94
N VAL A 162 13.00 -8.54 -8.77
CA VAL A 162 12.19 -7.32 -8.90
C VAL A 162 10.77 -7.65 -9.35
N PHE A 163 10.58 -8.67 -10.18
CA PHE A 163 9.26 -9.09 -10.64
C PHE A 163 8.41 -9.70 -9.52
N ASP A 164 9.00 -10.41 -8.57
CA ASP A 164 8.28 -10.90 -7.38
C ASP A 164 7.73 -9.71 -6.56
N LYS A 165 8.54 -8.66 -6.35
CA LYS A 165 8.08 -7.43 -5.68
C LYS A 165 6.99 -6.70 -6.45
N LEU A 166 7.14 -6.59 -7.77
CA LEU A 166 6.13 -5.99 -8.64
C LEU A 166 4.82 -6.78 -8.59
N TYR A 167 4.91 -8.12 -8.59
CA TYR A 167 3.76 -8.99 -8.45
C TYR A 167 3.06 -8.85 -7.09
N GLU A 168 3.83 -8.81 -6.00
CA GLU A 168 3.30 -8.61 -4.64
C GLU A 168 2.59 -7.26 -4.52
N THR A 169 3.25 -6.17 -4.94
CA THR A 169 2.67 -4.82 -4.91
C THR A 169 1.39 -4.74 -5.72
N ALA A 170 1.40 -5.22 -6.97
CA ALA A 170 0.22 -5.22 -7.81
C ALA A 170 -0.90 -6.13 -7.28
N THR A 171 -0.55 -7.21 -6.57
CA THR A 171 -1.53 -8.10 -5.91
C THR A 171 -2.21 -7.38 -4.74
N GLU A 172 -1.49 -6.54 -4.01
CA GLU A 172 -2.08 -5.71 -2.95
C GLU A 172 -3.00 -4.64 -3.55
N ASP A 173 -2.54 -3.92 -4.56
CA ASP A 173 -3.31 -2.88 -5.25
C ASP A 173 -4.62 -3.42 -5.84
N ILE A 174 -4.58 -4.59 -6.51
CA ILE A 174 -5.78 -5.18 -7.12
C ILE A 174 -6.80 -5.63 -6.07
N LYS A 175 -6.38 -5.99 -4.86
CA LYS A 175 -7.32 -6.39 -3.80
C LYS A 175 -8.29 -5.27 -3.46
N GLU A 176 -7.80 -4.04 -3.36
CA GLU A 176 -8.64 -2.88 -3.07
C GLU A 176 -9.67 -2.68 -4.18
N VAL A 177 -9.23 -2.72 -5.44
CA VAL A 177 -10.10 -2.61 -6.62
C VAL A 177 -11.15 -3.73 -6.64
N ALA A 178 -10.75 -4.97 -6.38
CA ALA A 178 -11.65 -6.12 -6.36
C ALA A 178 -12.71 -6.02 -5.27
N VAL A 179 -12.35 -5.52 -4.09
CA VAL A 179 -13.29 -5.27 -2.98
C VAL A 179 -14.31 -4.20 -3.37
N LEU A 180 -13.87 -3.11 -4.00
CA LEU A 180 -14.77 -2.05 -4.48
C LEU A 180 -15.75 -2.59 -5.53
N ILE A 181 -15.26 -3.30 -6.55
CA ILE A 181 -16.10 -3.94 -7.58
C ILE A 181 -17.11 -4.89 -6.93
N LYS A 182 -16.68 -5.74 -6.00
CA LYS A 182 -17.56 -6.67 -5.29
C LYS A 182 -18.65 -5.96 -4.51
N ASN A 183 -18.34 -4.82 -3.90
CA ASN A 183 -19.33 -4.02 -3.19
C ASN A 183 -20.33 -3.37 -4.13
N PHE A 184 -19.88 -2.82 -5.24
CA PHE A 184 -20.76 -2.26 -6.27
C PHE A 184 -21.67 -3.33 -6.92
N LYS A 185 -21.15 -4.51 -7.17
CA LYS A 185 -21.93 -5.64 -7.76
C LYS A 185 -23.03 -6.21 -6.84
N LYS A 186 -23.07 -5.81 -5.56
CA LYS A 186 -24.20 -6.14 -4.67
C LYS A 186 -25.49 -5.38 -5.06
N THR A 187 -25.37 -4.27 -5.76
CA THR A 187 -26.48 -3.44 -6.20
C THR A 187 -26.66 -3.60 -7.71
N ASP A 188 -27.85 -3.94 -8.12
CA ASP A 188 -28.20 -3.97 -9.56
C ASP A 188 -28.59 -2.55 -10.02
N PHE A 189 -27.56 -1.77 -10.34
CA PHE A 189 -27.73 -0.41 -10.85
C PHE A 189 -28.56 -0.34 -12.14
N THR A 190 -28.57 -1.39 -12.97
CA THR A 190 -29.32 -1.43 -14.22
C THR A 190 -30.80 -1.49 -13.94
N SER A 191 -31.22 -2.36 -13.04
CA SER A 191 -32.60 -2.48 -12.58
C SER A 191 -33.06 -1.21 -11.87
N GLU A 192 -32.23 -0.68 -10.98
CA GLU A 192 -32.50 0.55 -10.24
C GLU A 192 -32.64 1.77 -11.18
N LEU A 193 -31.77 1.88 -12.18
CA LEU A 193 -31.85 2.92 -13.22
C LEU A 193 -33.15 2.83 -14.04
N ALA A 194 -33.54 1.61 -14.41
CA ALA A 194 -34.77 1.38 -15.15
C ALA A 194 -36.01 1.74 -14.31
N GLU A 195 -36.04 1.33 -13.04
CA GLU A 195 -37.13 1.64 -12.10
C GLU A 195 -37.26 3.16 -11.89
N LYS A 196 -36.16 3.83 -11.58
CA LYS A 196 -36.17 5.27 -11.38
C LYS A 196 -36.43 6.05 -12.66
N GLY A 197 -36.00 5.52 -13.80
CA GLY A 197 -36.33 6.05 -15.11
C GLY A 197 -37.84 6.01 -15.39
N LEU A 198 -38.49 4.90 -15.07
CA LEU A 198 -39.93 4.73 -15.21
C LEU A 198 -40.70 5.64 -14.25
N GLU A 199 -40.30 5.70 -12.99
CA GLU A 199 -40.87 6.59 -11.99
C GLU A 199 -40.82 8.06 -12.45
N ARG A 200 -39.67 8.51 -12.97
CA ARG A 200 -39.50 9.85 -13.54
C ARG A 200 -40.45 10.07 -14.73
N GLN A 201 -40.61 9.09 -15.61
CA GLN A 201 -41.49 9.20 -16.77
C GLN A 201 -42.96 9.33 -16.34
N THR A 202 -43.36 8.57 -15.33
CA THR A 202 -44.73 8.65 -14.77
C THR A 202 -44.98 10.03 -14.18
N LYS A 203 -44.05 10.55 -13.35
CA LYS A 203 -44.18 11.89 -12.78
C LYS A 203 -44.17 13.01 -13.82
N LYS A 204 -43.41 12.86 -14.92
CA LYS A 204 -43.45 13.79 -16.04
C LYS A 204 -44.78 13.75 -16.78
N SER A 205 -45.44 12.56 -16.86
CA SER A 205 -46.79 12.46 -17.41
C SER A 205 -47.84 13.13 -16.52
N GLU A 206 -47.75 12.94 -15.20
CA GLU A 206 -48.61 13.59 -14.23
C GLU A 206 -48.45 15.12 -14.29
N LEU A 207 -47.19 15.62 -14.33
CA LEU A 207 -46.86 17.03 -14.48
C LEU A 207 -47.55 17.65 -15.69
N ARG A 208 -47.43 17.01 -16.87
CA ARG A 208 -48.11 17.48 -18.08
C ARG A 208 -49.66 17.50 -17.95
N GLY A 209 -50.20 16.58 -17.15
CA GLY A 209 -51.62 16.59 -16.82
C GLY A 209 -52.00 17.83 -16.00
N PHE A 210 -51.25 18.12 -14.97
CA PHE A 210 -51.46 19.33 -14.13
C PHE A 210 -51.20 20.62 -14.91
N GLU A 211 -50.21 20.69 -15.77
CA GLU A 211 -49.93 21.86 -16.63
C GLU A 211 -51.10 22.15 -17.57
N LYS A 212 -51.69 21.12 -18.20
CA LYS A 212 -52.89 21.30 -19.04
C LYS A 212 -54.10 21.78 -18.23
N THR A 213 -54.26 21.23 -17.00
CA THR A 213 -55.35 21.65 -16.11
C THR A 213 -55.14 23.10 -15.67
N LEU A 214 -53.89 23.47 -15.35
CA LEU A 214 -53.53 24.83 -15.00
C LEU A 214 -53.85 25.82 -16.13
N GLU A 215 -53.45 25.46 -17.37
CA GLU A 215 -53.75 26.28 -18.56
C GLU A 215 -55.27 26.48 -18.72
N SER A 216 -56.08 25.40 -18.63
CA SER A 216 -57.52 25.48 -18.74
C SER A 216 -58.11 26.37 -17.63
N ARG A 217 -57.68 26.18 -16.38
CA ARG A 217 -58.19 26.99 -15.23
C ARG A 217 -57.74 28.47 -15.30
N THR A 218 -56.60 28.73 -15.92
CA THR A 218 -56.11 30.08 -16.18
C THR A 218 -56.99 30.79 -17.20
N ILE A 219 -57.42 30.08 -18.26
CA ILE A 219 -58.37 30.58 -19.23
C ILE A 219 -59.68 30.89 -18.53
N ASP A 220 -60.23 29.95 -17.72
CA ASP A 220 -61.47 30.16 -16.95
C ASP A 220 -61.41 31.45 -16.09
N VAL A 221 -60.28 31.69 -15.40
CA VAL A 221 -60.08 32.89 -14.60
C VAL A 221 -60.04 34.15 -15.49
N THR A 222 -59.44 34.07 -16.67
CA THR A 222 -59.37 35.17 -17.61
C THR A 222 -60.78 35.51 -18.11
N ASP A 223 -61.52 34.50 -18.54
CA ASP A 223 -62.92 34.70 -19.03
C ASP A 223 -63.82 35.29 -17.94
N LEU A 224 -63.73 34.77 -16.71
CA LEU A 224 -64.45 35.35 -15.57
C LEU A 224 -64.04 36.79 -15.28
N SER A 225 -62.75 37.08 -15.42
CA SER A 225 -62.20 38.41 -15.24
C SER A 225 -62.72 39.40 -16.26
N ASP A 226 -62.80 38.99 -17.53
CA ASP A 226 -63.35 39.81 -18.60
C ASP A 226 -64.85 40.03 -18.46
N ARG A 227 -65.57 39.02 -18.01
CA ARG A 227 -67.01 39.18 -17.67
C ARG A 227 -67.21 40.12 -16.49
N ILE A 228 -66.43 40.01 -15.41
CA ILE A 228 -66.47 40.90 -14.27
C ILE A 228 -66.16 42.32 -14.70
N LEU A 229 -65.11 42.48 -15.56
CA LEU A 229 -64.72 43.79 -16.12
C LEU A 229 -65.85 44.42 -16.95
N GLY A 230 -66.54 43.58 -17.76
CA GLY A 230 -67.73 44.00 -18.53
C GLY A 230 -68.84 44.54 -17.61
N LEU A 231 -69.24 43.76 -16.61
CA LEU A 231 -70.23 44.15 -15.64
C LEU A 231 -69.79 45.33 -14.76
N THR A 232 -68.51 45.42 -14.46
CA THR A 232 -67.99 46.59 -13.71
C THR A 232 -68.07 47.87 -14.52
N LYS A 233 -67.92 47.81 -15.85
CA LYS A 233 -68.14 49.00 -16.71
C LYS A 233 -69.61 49.43 -16.80
N GLU A 234 -70.55 48.53 -16.54
CA GLU A 234 -71.98 48.87 -16.45
C GLU A 234 -72.34 49.52 -15.14
N LEU A 235 -71.49 49.35 -14.11
CA LEU A 235 -71.69 50.05 -12.87
C LEU A 235 -71.56 51.57 -13.13
N VAL A 236 -72.61 52.25 -12.88
CA VAL A 236 -72.55 53.70 -12.94
C VAL A 236 -71.66 54.20 -11.78
N PRO A 237 -70.64 54.99 -12.07
CA PRO A 237 -69.81 55.52 -10.99
C PRO A 237 -70.58 56.50 -10.15
N VAL A 238 -71.31 55.98 -9.23
CA VAL A 238 -72.04 56.75 -8.21
C VAL A 238 -71.32 56.54 -6.93
N ASP A 239 -71.05 57.58 -6.23
CA ASP A 239 -70.45 57.55 -4.90
C ASP A 239 -71.42 56.89 -3.91
N GLY A 240 -71.78 55.63 -4.06
CA GLY A 240 -72.80 54.95 -3.25
C GLY A 240 -73.02 53.48 -3.61
N ASN A 241 -72.25 52.93 -4.45
CA ASN A 241 -72.34 51.50 -4.88
C ASN A 241 -71.85 50.51 -3.79
N LEU A 242 -71.92 50.92 -2.50
CA LEU A 242 -71.33 50.29 -1.36
C LEU A 242 -72.45 49.84 -0.39
N ASP A 243 -72.42 48.59 0.01
CA ASP A 243 -73.23 48.01 1.06
C ASP A 243 -72.68 48.47 2.42
N LEU A 244 -73.42 49.43 3.07
CA LEU A 244 -72.94 50.04 4.31
C LEU A 244 -72.64 49.01 5.40
N GLU A 245 -73.54 48.00 5.56
CA GLU A 245 -73.40 46.96 6.58
C GLU A 245 -72.14 46.14 6.34
N LYS A 246 -71.82 45.80 5.09
CA LYS A 246 -70.59 45.08 4.71
C LYS A 246 -69.35 45.96 4.86
N LEU A 247 -69.46 47.21 4.57
CA LEU A 247 -68.31 48.14 4.70
C LEU A 247 -67.95 48.37 6.15
N GLU A 248 -68.91 48.56 7.03
CA GLU A 248 -68.62 48.70 8.42
C GLU A 248 -68.12 47.39 9.07
N LYS A 249 -68.63 46.23 8.58
CA LYS A 249 -68.08 44.93 8.98
C LYS A 249 -66.64 44.74 8.53
N LYS A 250 -66.39 45.06 7.26
CA LYS A 250 -65.04 44.95 6.66
C LYS A 250 -64.02 45.84 7.38
N LYS A 251 -64.42 47.08 7.72
CA LYS A 251 -63.59 47.99 8.51
C LYS A 251 -63.17 47.35 9.87
N ASN A 252 -64.11 46.67 10.54
CA ASN A 252 -63.84 46.02 11.82
C ASN A 252 -63.00 44.78 11.67
N ASP A 253 -63.14 44.01 10.56
CA ASP A 253 -62.38 42.78 10.28
C ASP A 253 -60.92 43.10 9.95
N ILE A 254 -60.68 44.10 9.08
CA ILE A 254 -59.31 44.58 8.75
C ILE A 254 -58.57 45.03 10.00
N GLY A 255 -59.31 45.79 10.91
CA GLY A 255 -58.72 46.22 12.18
C GLY A 255 -58.24 45.03 13.05
N ARG A 256 -58.96 43.90 13.04
CA ARG A 256 -58.54 42.67 13.75
C ARG A 256 -57.36 42.00 13.10
N ASP A 257 -57.33 41.93 11.73
CA ASP A 257 -56.25 41.29 11.00
C ASP A 257 -54.94 42.05 11.19
N ILE A 258 -54.95 43.37 11.20
CA ILE A 258 -53.78 44.22 11.54
C ILE A 258 -53.20 43.84 12.91
N LEU A 259 -54.07 43.71 13.92
CA LEU A 259 -53.64 43.33 15.27
C LEU A 259 -53.03 41.94 15.31
N HIS A 260 -53.59 41.01 14.55
CA HIS A 260 -53.05 39.63 14.46
C HIS A 260 -51.65 39.61 13.84
N VAL A 261 -51.47 40.29 12.69
CA VAL A 261 -50.15 40.36 12.01
C VAL A 261 -49.09 40.96 12.92
N LEU A 262 -49.42 42.05 13.64
CA LEU A 262 -48.50 42.69 14.57
C LEU A 262 -48.09 41.76 15.74
N SER A 263 -49.02 40.88 16.19
CA SER A 263 -48.72 39.89 17.22
C SER A 263 -47.78 38.80 16.75
N GLU A 264 -48.02 38.27 15.54
CA GLU A 264 -47.19 37.22 14.94
C GLU A 264 -45.78 37.72 14.62
N GLU A 265 -45.66 38.94 14.05
CA GLU A 265 -44.38 39.58 13.77
C GLU A 265 -43.51 39.69 15.04
N LYS A 266 -44.13 40.13 16.15
CA LYS A 266 -43.46 40.26 17.45
C LYS A 266 -42.90 38.91 17.93
N ASN A 267 -43.67 37.82 17.79
CA ASN A 267 -43.27 36.49 18.21
C ASN A 267 -42.12 35.97 17.37
N LYS A 268 -42.13 36.26 16.06
CA LYS A 268 -41.06 35.83 15.15
C LYS A 268 -39.75 36.59 15.36
N LYS A 269 -39.81 37.90 15.68
CA LYS A 269 -38.63 38.69 16.04
C LYS A 269 -37.88 38.11 17.24
N ALA A 270 -38.63 37.74 18.28
CA ALA A 270 -38.03 37.11 19.45
C ALA A 270 -37.31 35.80 19.11
N LYS A 271 -37.93 34.94 18.27
CA LYS A 271 -37.29 33.69 17.82
C LYS A 271 -36.04 33.93 16.98
N LEU A 272 -36.01 34.98 16.15
CA LEU A 272 -34.84 35.31 15.35
C LEU A 272 -33.63 35.65 16.25
N GLU A 273 -33.89 36.40 17.35
CA GLU A 273 -32.83 36.72 18.33
C GLU A 273 -32.24 35.46 18.95
N GLU A 274 -33.10 34.50 19.38
CA GLU A 274 -32.66 33.20 19.91
C GLU A 274 -31.81 32.42 18.90
N TYR A 275 -32.20 32.39 17.63
CA TYR A 275 -31.42 31.71 16.59
C TYR A 275 -30.07 32.37 16.33
N VAL A 276 -29.99 33.70 16.35
CA VAL A 276 -28.72 34.42 16.17
C VAL A 276 -27.76 34.10 17.32
N GLU A 277 -28.24 34.04 18.53
CA GLU A 277 -27.44 33.69 19.71
C GLU A 277 -26.92 32.24 19.63
N ALA A 278 -27.81 31.30 19.32
CA ALA A 278 -27.44 29.90 19.15
C ALA A 278 -26.38 29.68 18.04
N ILE A 279 -26.49 30.40 16.90
CA ILE A 279 -25.52 30.35 15.83
C ILE A 279 -24.15 30.85 16.31
N SER A 280 -24.14 31.90 17.11
CA SER A 280 -22.91 32.46 17.67
C SER A 280 -22.18 31.47 18.58
N GLU A 281 -22.95 30.77 19.44
CA GLU A 281 -22.41 29.75 20.34
C GLU A 281 -21.82 28.53 19.59
N ILE A 282 -22.57 28.04 18.59
CA ILE A 282 -22.09 26.91 17.76
C ILE A 282 -20.83 27.33 16.99
N SER A 283 -20.79 28.54 16.43
CA SER A 283 -19.62 29.05 15.71
C SER A 283 -18.36 29.08 16.57
N LYS A 284 -18.50 29.50 17.82
CA LYS A 284 -17.42 29.52 18.80
C LYS A 284 -16.95 28.10 19.12
N SER A 285 -17.88 27.17 19.32
CA SER A 285 -17.58 25.78 19.59
C SER A 285 -16.84 25.09 18.42
N ILE A 286 -17.15 25.47 17.18
CA ILE A 286 -16.42 25.01 15.99
C ILE A 286 -14.99 25.54 15.99
N GLU A 287 -14.77 26.80 16.34
CA GLU A 287 -13.43 27.40 16.34
C GLU A 287 -12.54 26.76 17.41
N ASP A 288 -13.12 26.49 18.58
CA ASP A 288 -12.41 25.84 19.68
C ASP A 288 -11.95 24.40 19.36
N LYS A 289 -12.67 23.72 18.45
CA LYS A 289 -12.38 22.31 18.07
C LYS A 289 -11.57 22.15 16.77
N LYS A 290 -11.14 23.24 16.15
CA LYS A 290 -10.32 23.14 14.92
C LYS A 290 -8.91 22.59 15.12
N LEU A 291 -8.40 22.64 16.33
CA LEU A 291 -7.05 22.22 16.65
C LEU A 291 -7.06 21.08 17.68
N ILE A 292 -6.21 20.10 17.46
CA ILE A 292 -5.91 19.04 18.42
C ILE A 292 -4.40 19.00 18.64
N ASN A 293 -3.98 19.08 19.89
CA ASN A 293 -2.55 19.08 20.27
C ASN A 293 -1.71 20.15 19.53
N GLY A 294 -2.32 21.27 19.15
CA GLY A 294 -1.65 22.38 18.48
C GLY A 294 -1.54 22.26 16.95
N GLN A 295 -2.11 21.23 16.35
CA GLN A 295 -2.17 21.04 14.91
C GLN A 295 -3.63 21.00 14.41
N PRO A 296 -3.90 21.31 13.13
CA PRO A 296 -5.25 21.20 12.56
C PRO A 296 -5.76 19.76 12.66
N ILE A 297 -6.99 19.62 13.16
CA ILE A 297 -7.58 18.29 13.37
C ILE A 297 -7.70 17.48 12.05
N GLU A 298 -7.80 18.16 10.90
CA GLU A 298 -7.85 17.51 9.58
C GLU A 298 -6.53 16.84 9.22
N GLU A 299 -5.41 17.42 9.64
CA GLU A 299 -4.07 16.84 9.44
C GLU A 299 -3.85 15.69 10.43
N ALA A 300 -4.23 15.89 11.68
CA ALA A 300 -4.16 14.87 12.72
C ALA A 300 -4.99 13.60 12.38
N LYS A 301 -6.17 13.78 11.76
CA LYS A 301 -7.02 12.68 11.33
C LYS A 301 -6.37 11.85 10.20
N LYS A 302 -5.75 12.53 9.24
CA LYS A 302 -5.02 11.83 8.17
C LYS A 302 -3.84 11.02 8.70
N GLU A 303 -3.09 11.59 9.64
CA GLU A 303 -1.96 10.93 10.26
C GLU A 303 -2.40 9.69 11.07
N TRP A 304 -3.49 9.81 11.82
CA TRP A 304 -4.11 8.71 12.53
C TRP A 304 -4.53 7.55 11.64
N ASP A 305 -5.21 7.84 10.52
CA ASP A 305 -5.68 6.82 9.59
C ASP A 305 -4.50 6.04 8.93
N ILE A 306 -3.41 6.74 8.66
CA ILE A 306 -2.18 6.10 8.14
C ILE A 306 -1.58 5.15 9.18
N LEU A 307 -1.37 5.65 10.41
CA LEU A 307 -0.80 4.84 11.49
C LEU A 307 -1.61 3.59 11.79
N LYS A 308 -2.93 3.71 11.80
CA LYS A 308 -3.86 2.58 12.01
C LYS A 308 -3.72 1.50 10.91
N GLY A 309 -3.50 1.95 9.66
CA GLY A 309 -3.23 1.06 8.54
C GLY A 309 -1.92 0.29 8.69
N GLU A 310 -0.86 0.98 9.10
CA GLU A 310 0.45 0.40 9.28
C GLU A 310 0.48 -0.62 10.45
N ILE A 311 -0.17 -0.31 11.57
CA ILE A 311 -0.31 -1.23 12.70
C ILE A 311 -0.96 -2.55 12.27
N ASN A 312 -2.12 -2.49 11.60
CA ASN A 312 -2.82 -3.68 11.14
C ASN A 312 -2.00 -4.56 10.19
N ASN A 313 -1.21 -3.91 9.31
CA ASN A 313 -0.34 -4.65 8.38
C ASN A 313 0.79 -5.39 9.10
N THR A 314 1.38 -4.72 10.09
CA THR A 314 2.49 -5.27 10.89
C THR A 314 2.02 -6.44 11.77
N GLU A 315 0.86 -6.32 12.42
CA GLU A 315 0.24 -7.41 13.20
C GLU A 315 -0.02 -8.65 12.35
N ARG A 316 -0.52 -8.44 11.13
CA ARG A 316 -0.78 -9.55 10.20
C ARG A 316 0.50 -10.27 9.79
N TYR A 317 1.58 -9.51 9.55
CA TYR A 317 2.88 -10.09 9.21
C TYR A 317 3.43 -10.95 10.35
N ILE A 318 3.35 -10.46 11.58
CA ILE A 318 3.75 -11.21 12.79
C ILE A 318 3.03 -12.57 12.83
N GLY A 319 1.70 -12.58 12.66
CA GLY A 319 0.93 -13.82 12.67
C GLY A 319 1.36 -14.86 11.62
N LEU A 320 1.79 -14.38 10.43
CA LEU A 320 2.30 -15.28 9.38
C LEU A 320 3.67 -15.89 9.74
N VAL A 321 4.55 -15.10 10.34
CA VAL A 321 5.87 -15.58 10.77
C VAL A 321 5.73 -16.58 11.93
N GLU A 322 4.85 -16.32 12.90
CA GLU A 322 4.58 -17.22 14.01
C GLU A 322 4.04 -18.57 13.54
N GLN A 323 3.10 -18.57 12.62
CA GLN A 323 2.56 -19.81 12.03
C GLN A 323 3.63 -20.64 11.31
N SER A 324 4.52 -19.95 10.59
CA SER A 324 5.63 -20.61 9.89
C SER A 324 6.65 -21.20 10.86
N LEU A 325 6.93 -20.48 11.95
CA LEU A 325 7.81 -20.93 13.04
C LEU A 325 7.29 -22.21 13.70
N GLU A 326 6.00 -22.27 14.00
CA GLU A 326 5.39 -23.44 14.63
C GLU A 326 5.50 -24.68 13.72
N SER A 327 5.20 -24.52 12.43
CA SER A 327 5.35 -25.58 11.44
C SER A 327 6.79 -26.09 11.31
N ASN A 328 7.77 -25.20 11.40
CA ASN A 328 9.18 -25.57 11.33
C ASN A 328 9.65 -26.25 12.63
N ARG A 329 9.16 -25.83 13.79
CA ARG A 329 9.43 -26.47 15.08
C ARG A 329 8.86 -27.89 15.19
N GLU A 330 7.65 -28.10 14.66
CA GLU A 330 7.08 -29.47 14.58
C GLU A 330 7.97 -30.41 13.77
N LYS A 331 8.49 -29.95 12.62
CA LYS A 331 9.42 -30.72 11.80
C LYS A 331 10.71 -31.08 12.56
N LEU A 332 11.25 -30.15 13.34
CA LEU A 332 12.45 -30.36 14.15
C LEU A 332 12.20 -31.31 15.30
N SER A 333 11.00 -31.31 15.90
CA SER A 333 10.66 -32.22 17.01
C SER A 333 10.71 -33.70 16.61
N HIS A 334 10.43 -34.01 15.35
CA HIS A 334 10.54 -35.37 14.81
C HIS A 334 11.98 -35.83 14.65
N LEU A 335 12.94 -34.92 14.57
CA LEU A 335 14.36 -35.25 14.50
C LEU A 335 14.98 -35.52 15.87
N ALA A 336 14.50 -34.88 16.92
CA ALA A 336 14.99 -35.06 18.28
C ALA A 336 14.77 -36.48 18.85
N GLN A 337 13.97 -37.30 18.15
CA GLN A 337 13.70 -38.70 18.53
C GLN A 337 14.69 -39.72 17.95
N HIS A 338 15.68 -39.25 17.12
CA HIS A 338 16.70 -40.12 16.55
C HIS A 338 18.07 -39.88 17.20
N GLU A 339 18.69 -40.96 17.67
CA GLU A 339 20.09 -40.94 18.12
C GLU A 339 20.99 -40.62 16.91
N TYR A 340 21.48 -39.38 16.87
CA TYR A 340 22.40 -38.89 15.85
C TYR A 340 23.85 -39.06 16.33
N ASP A 341 24.63 -39.86 15.62
CA ASP A 341 26.06 -39.96 15.84
C ASP A 341 26.83 -39.12 14.79
N PRO A 342 27.51 -38.03 15.18
CA PRO A 342 28.24 -37.16 14.28
C PRO A 342 29.43 -37.82 13.57
N ASN A 343 29.91 -38.99 14.07
CA ASN A 343 31.02 -39.73 13.48
C ASN A 343 30.55 -40.86 12.54
N CYS A 344 29.26 -41.09 12.41
CA CYS A 344 28.71 -42.10 11.53
C CYS A 344 28.47 -41.50 10.12
N ASN A 345 29.16 -42.08 9.15
CA ASN A 345 29.09 -41.63 7.75
C ASN A 345 27.69 -41.83 7.10
N PHE A 346 26.84 -42.64 7.73
CA PHE A 346 25.46 -42.89 7.30
C PHE A 346 24.51 -41.84 7.88
N CYS A 347 24.74 -41.41 9.12
CA CYS A 347 23.95 -40.36 9.77
C CYS A 347 24.22 -38.94 9.15
N THR A 348 25.47 -38.67 8.83
CA THR A 348 25.88 -37.38 8.24
C THR A 348 25.45 -37.21 6.78
N ASN A 349 25.21 -38.29 6.04
CA ASN A 349 24.75 -38.25 4.65
C ASN A 349 23.25 -38.48 4.47
N ASN A 350 22.53 -38.70 5.54
CA ASN A 350 21.08 -38.90 5.48
C ASN A 350 20.38 -37.58 5.05
N VAL A 351 19.55 -37.71 4.04
CA VAL A 351 18.80 -36.58 3.47
C VAL A 351 17.92 -35.91 4.54
N PHE A 352 17.32 -36.68 5.42
CA PHE A 352 16.46 -36.15 6.51
C PHE A 352 17.23 -35.37 7.58
N VAL A 353 18.46 -35.75 7.88
CA VAL A 353 19.32 -35.01 8.82
C VAL A 353 19.83 -33.68 8.22
N LYS A 354 20.06 -33.67 6.90
CA LYS A 354 20.43 -32.43 6.20
C LYS A 354 19.27 -31.45 6.13
N ASP A 355 18.08 -31.95 5.79
CA ASP A 355 16.86 -31.15 5.71
C ASP A 355 16.50 -30.50 7.06
N ALA A 356 16.70 -31.28 8.15
CA ALA A 356 16.41 -30.78 9.49
C ALA A 356 17.42 -29.74 9.98
N LYS A 357 18.70 -29.88 9.63
CA LYS A 357 19.70 -28.82 9.92
C LYS A 357 19.43 -27.53 9.14
N GLU A 358 18.87 -27.66 7.96
CA GLU A 358 18.45 -26.50 7.16
C GLU A 358 17.18 -25.85 7.74
N THR A 359 16.29 -26.67 8.30
CA THR A 359 15.09 -26.19 8.99
C THR A 359 15.43 -25.53 10.33
N GLU A 360 16.42 -26.03 11.06
CA GLU A 360 16.94 -25.41 12.29
C GLU A 360 17.44 -23.99 12.04
N LYS A 361 18.16 -23.81 10.95
CA LYS A 361 18.64 -22.52 10.50
C LYS A 361 17.52 -21.52 10.20
N LYS A 362 16.49 -22.00 9.49
CA LYS A 362 15.33 -21.18 9.16
C LYS A 362 14.55 -20.72 10.40
N VAL A 363 14.48 -21.55 11.42
CA VAL A 363 13.84 -21.20 12.69
C VAL A 363 14.59 -20.08 13.42
N GLU A 364 15.94 -20.12 13.41
CA GLU A 364 16.73 -19.04 14.02
C GLU A 364 16.56 -17.71 13.27
N GLU A 365 16.59 -17.74 11.94
CA GLU A 365 16.38 -16.55 11.12
C GLU A 365 14.99 -15.94 11.35
N GLN A 366 13.96 -16.77 11.42
CA GLN A 366 12.58 -16.32 11.65
C GLN A 366 12.35 -15.76 13.07
N LEU A 367 13.09 -16.23 14.06
CA LEU A 367 12.99 -15.69 15.42
C LEU A 367 13.56 -14.26 15.50
N ILE A 368 14.64 -14.00 14.80
CA ILE A 368 15.24 -12.67 14.73
C ILE A 368 14.29 -11.70 14.01
N ASP A 369 13.73 -12.13 12.88
CA ASP A 369 12.77 -11.31 12.11
C ASP A 369 11.53 -10.97 12.96
N LEU A 370 11.04 -11.93 13.74
CA LEU A 370 9.88 -11.73 14.62
C LEU A 370 10.14 -10.68 15.70
N GLU A 371 11.30 -10.73 16.38
CA GLU A 371 11.64 -9.74 17.39
C GLU A 371 11.75 -8.32 16.81
N GLU A 372 12.32 -8.20 15.61
CA GLU A 372 12.48 -6.92 14.96
C GLU A 372 11.12 -6.30 14.60
N VAL A 373 10.22 -7.09 14.03
CA VAL A 373 8.90 -6.62 13.63
C VAL A 373 7.99 -6.34 14.83
N GLN A 374 8.12 -7.09 15.92
CA GLN A 374 7.43 -6.79 17.19
C GLN A 374 7.88 -5.46 17.78
N SER A 375 9.16 -5.14 17.66
CA SER A 375 9.68 -3.84 18.10
C SER A 375 9.13 -2.67 17.27
N GLN A 376 8.99 -2.88 15.95
CA GLN A 376 8.38 -1.89 15.06
C GLN A 376 6.91 -1.65 15.42
N LEU A 377 6.14 -2.71 15.66
CA LEU A 377 4.75 -2.62 16.07
C LEU A 377 4.56 -1.76 17.33
N ASN A 378 5.40 -1.99 18.33
CA ASN A 378 5.35 -1.21 19.56
C ASN A 378 5.63 0.29 19.33
N GLY A 379 6.53 0.60 18.41
CA GLY A 379 6.81 1.96 17.97
C GLY A 379 5.59 2.64 17.34
N LEU A 380 4.91 1.96 16.44
CA LEU A 380 3.71 2.46 15.77
C LEU A 380 2.54 2.67 16.76
N ILE A 381 2.33 1.71 17.67
CA ILE A 381 1.31 1.82 18.72
C ILE A 381 1.58 3.03 19.62
N SER A 382 2.84 3.28 19.96
CA SER A 382 3.22 4.45 20.76
C SER A 382 2.93 5.77 20.04
N GLN A 383 3.11 5.82 18.73
CA GLN A 383 2.75 7.01 17.94
C GLN A 383 1.25 7.19 17.84
N ALA A 384 0.51 6.12 17.57
CA ALA A 384 -0.94 6.13 17.49
C ALA A 384 -1.59 6.56 18.81
N SER A 385 -1.05 6.16 19.94
CA SER A 385 -1.59 6.52 21.26
C SER A 385 -1.64 8.04 21.51
N LYS A 386 -0.79 8.83 20.85
CA LYS A 386 -0.81 10.30 20.95
C LYS A 386 -1.97 10.94 20.21
N LEU A 387 -2.59 10.19 19.31
CA LEU A 387 -3.68 10.62 18.47
C LEU A 387 -4.99 9.88 18.80
N ALA A 388 -5.06 9.20 19.94
CA ALA A 388 -6.17 8.33 20.31
C ALA A 388 -7.55 9.01 20.26
N ASP A 389 -7.59 10.28 20.60
CA ASP A 389 -8.85 11.04 20.70
C ASP A 389 -9.26 11.72 19.37
N VAL A 390 -8.46 11.53 18.31
CA VAL A 390 -8.67 12.24 17.04
C VAL A 390 -9.98 11.84 16.37
N ASP A 391 -10.34 10.56 16.36
CA ASP A 391 -11.59 10.07 15.76
C ASP A 391 -12.79 10.72 16.42
N GLU A 392 -12.83 10.74 17.76
CA GLU A 392 -13.95 11.30 18.53
C GLU A 392 -14.08 12.80 18.31
N GLN A 393 -12.97 13.54 18.39
CA GLN A 393 -12.99 15.00 18.19
C GLN A 393 -13.29 15.41 16.75
N TRP A 394 -12.88 14.60 15.78
CA TRP A 394 -13.23 14.80 14.38
C TRP A 394 -14.74 14.65 14.15
N ASP A 395 -15.33 13.58 14.67
CA ASP A 395 -16.75 13.32 14.53
C ASP A 395 -17.58 14.43 15.19
N GLU A 396 -17.16 14.89 16.36
CA GLU A 396 -17.79 16.02 17.03
C GLU A 396 -17.73 17.33 16.21
N LEU A 397 -16.58 17.61 15.59
CA LEU A 397 -16.42 18.79 14.72
C LEU A 397 -17.33 18.71 13.49
N VAL A 398 -17.45 17.54 12.90
CA VAL A 398 -18.34 17.31 11.74
C VAL A 398 -19.79 17.52 12.13
N ASP A 399 -20.22 17.00 13.29
CA ASP A 399 -21.58 17.20 13.80
C ASP A 399 -21.88 18.68 14.10
N LEU A 400 -20.93 19.40 14.70
CA LEU A 400 -21.07 20.84 14.94
C LEU A 400 -21.20 21.65 13.66
N LYS A 401 -20.38 21.35 12.63
CA LYS A 401 -20.50 21.99 11.32
C LYS A 401 -21.86 21.74 10.67
N ALA A 402 -22.39 20.51 10.81
CA ALA A 402 -23.72 20.19 10.30
C ALA A 402 -24.85 20.93 11.04
N LYS A 403 -24.74 21.06 12.36
CA LYS A 403 -25.68 21.84 13.18
C LYS A 403 -25.67 23.33 12.84
N TYR A 404 -24.47 23.88 12.64
CA TYR A 404 -24.29 25.27 12.22
C TYR A 404 -25.01 25.57 10.91
N GLN A 405 -24.81 24.71 9.89
CA GLN A 405 -25.46 24.88 8.59
C GLN A 405 -27.00 24.83 8.70
N LYS A 406 -27.52 23.92 9.48
CA LYS A 406 -28.96 23.82 9.71
C LYS A 406 -29.52 25.10 10.39
N ALA A 407 -28.81 25.62 11.39
CA ALA A 407 -29.23 26.81 12.10
C ALA A 407 -29.24 28.07 11.20
N ILE A 408 -28.26 28.20 10.30
CA ILE A 408 -28.26 29.28 9.29
C ILE A 408 -29.48 29.21 8.38
N VAL A 409 -29.83 28.03 7.87
CA VAL A 409 -30.98 27.85 6.99
C VAL A 409 -32.28 28.25 7.71
N ILE A 410 -32.41 27.89 8.99
CA ILE A 410 -33.58 28.27 9.81
C ILE A 410 -33.64 29.81 10.02
N LYS A 411 -32.52 30.44 10.34
CA LYS A 411 -32.41 31.89 10.48
C LYS A 411 -32.84 32.61 9.19
N GLU A 412 -32.32 32.22 8.05
CA GLU A 412 -32.65 32.83 6.75
C GLU A 412 -34.15 32.66 6.42
N LYS A 413 -34.72 31.49 6.67
CA LYS A 413 -36.16 31.27 6.53
C LYS A 413 -36.98 32.20 7.43
N THR A 414 -36.58 32.37 8.71
CA THR A 414 -37.26 33.24 9.64
C THR A 414 -37.22 34.71 9.22
N ILE A 415 -36.09 35.17 8.66
CA ILE A 415 -35.96 36.51 8.10
C ILE A 415 -36.92 36.71 6.91
N ALA A 416 -36.98 35.71 6.02
CA ALA A 416 -37.93 35.79 4.89
C ALA A 416 -39.39 35.86 5.32
N GLU A 417 -39.77 35.13 6.36
CA GLU A 417 -41.10 35.18 6.95
C GLU A 417 -41.41 36.57 7.58
N LEU A 418 -40.42 37.20 8.25
CA LEU A 418 -40.55 38.53 8.81
C LEU A 418 -40.80 39.62 7.75
N ASN A 419 -40.04 39.56 6.65
CA ASN A 419 -40.24 40.51 5.51
C ASN A 419 -41.65 40.37 4.90
N GLY A 420 -42.25 39.17 5.00
CA GLY A 420 -43.62 38.93 4.59
C GLY A 420 -44.67 39.69 5.45
N PHE A 421 -44.44 39.78 6.76
CA PHE A 421 -45.38 40.50 7.66
C PHE A 421 -45.41 42.01 7.40
N GLU A 422 -44.27 42.64 7.14
CA GLU A 422 -44.22 44.07 6.83
C GLU A 422 -45.04 44.41 5.56
N THR A 423 -44.92 43.54 4.55
CA THR A 423 -45.68 43.71 3.29
C THR A 423 -47.19 43.53 3.54
N GLN A 424 -47.58 42.60 4.42
CA GLN A 424 -48.95 42.28 4.75
C GLN A 424 -49.61 43.40 5.57
N GLN A 425 -48.87 44.03 6.47
CA GLN A 425 -49.34 45.20 7.23
C GLN A 425 -49.66 46.38 6.34
N GLN A 426 -48.74 46.79 5.44
CA GLN A 426 -48.95 47.87 4.48
C GLN A 426 -50.16 47.62 3.60
N LEU A 427 -50.42 46.38 3.21
CA LEU A 427 -51.60 46.00 2.45
C LEU A 427 -52.92 46.30 3.20
N TYR A 428 -52.95 45.94 4.48
CA TYR A 428 -54.15 46.13 5.30
C TYR A 428 -54.41 47.62 5.60
N ASP A 429 -53.39 48.43 5.84
CA ASP A 429 -53.54 49.87 6.08
C ASP A 429 -54.13 50.58 4.89
N ASN A 430 -53.67 50.30 3.66
CA ASN A 430 -54.22 50.83 2.42
C ASN A 430 -55.71 50.44 2.21
N GLN A 431 -56.05 49.17 2.60
CA GLN A 431 -57.42 48.68 2.50
C GLN A 431 -58.36 49.45 3.47
N LEU A 432 -57.89 49.78 4.66
CA LEU A 432 -58.70 50.46 5.66
C LEU A 432 -59.06 51.88 5.20
N GLU A 433 -58.10 52.64 4.65
CA GLU A 433 -58.35 53.99 4.11
C GLU A 433 -59.41 53.99 3.01
N GLN A 434 -59.34 52.99 2.12
CA GLN A 434 -60.31 52.89 1.02
C GLN A 434 -61.72 52.61 1.51
N VAL A 435 -61.89 51.74 2.54
CA VAL A 435 -63.22 51.41 3.08
C VAL A 435 -63.88 52.61 3.78
N VAL A 436 -63.11 53.45 4.45
CA VAL A 436 -63.62 54.67 5.09
C VAL A 436 -64.14 55.70 4.06
N ALA A 437 -63.40 55.87 2.94
CA ALA A 437 -63.84 56.77 1.85
C ALA A 437 -65.16 56.29 1.18
N ASP A 438 -65.29 54.94 1.05
CA ASP A 438 -66.48 54.35 0.42
C ASP A 438 -67.74 54.47 1.29
N ILE A 439 -67.63 54.43 2.60
CA ILE A 439 -68.73 54.66 3.52
C ILE A 439 -69.29 56.12 3.32
N GLN A 440 -68.44 57.07 3.13
CA GLN A 440 -68.86 58.46 2.91
C GLN A 440 -69.62 58.57 1.58
N ARG A 441 -69.16 57.93 0.52
CA ARG A 441 -69.84 57.95 -0.80
C ARG A 441 -71.21 57.30 -0.80
N TYR A 442 -71.50 56.31 0.12
CA TYR A 442 -72.82 55.68 0.24
C TYR A 442 -73.89 56.65 0.63
N HIS A 443 -73.60 57.60 1.54
CA HIS A 443 -74.57 58.55 2.04
C HIS A 443 -75.02 59.59 0.97
N ASP A 444 -74.26 59.77 -0.07
CA ASP A 444 -74.52 60.78 -1.11
C ASP A 444 -75.44 60.28 -2.29
N ASN A 445 -75.66 58.94 -2.42
CA ASN A 445 -76.41 58.44 -3.60
C ASN A 445 -77.17 57.10 -3.45
N GLU A 446 -78.30 57.14 -2.68
CA GLU A 446 -79.04 55.94 -2.27
C GLU A 446 -79.77 55.21 -3.46
N ASP A 447 -80.30 55.89 -4.48
CA ASP A 447 -81.13 55.27 -5.52
C ASP A 447 -80.27 54.50 -6.59
N THR A 448 -79.09 54.95 -6.90
CA THR A 448 -78.18 54.26 -7.84
C THR A 448 -77.53 53.06 -7.16
N ILE A 449 -77.45 53.03 -5.83
CA ILE A 449 -76.91 51.92 -5.03
C ILE A 449 -77.72 50.66 -5.24
N LYS A 450 -79.06 50.71 -5.29
CA LYS A 450 -79.87 49.48 -5.51
C LYS A 450 -79.60 48.81 -6.86
N ARG A 451 -79.43 49.57 -7.90
CA ARG A 451 -79.12 48.99 -9.27
C ARG A 451 -77.72 48.42 -9.29
N ASN A 452 -76.76 49.14 -8.76
CA ASN A 452 -75.38 48.68 -8.66
C ASN A 452 -75.32 47.43 -7.75
N LYS A 453 -76.13 47.34 -6.65
CA LYS A 453 -76.18 46.18 -5.75
C LYS A 453 -76.61 44.88 -6.44
N GLN A 454 -77.53 44.95 -7.46
CA GLN A 454 -77.85 43.80 -8.28
C GLN A 454 -76.70 43.35 -9.15
N ILE A 455 -76.02 44.31 -9.81
CA ILE A 455 -74.84 44.02 -10.61
C ILE A 455 -73.71 43.48 -9.72
N GLU A 456 -73.48 44.06 -8.60
CA GLU A 456 -72.52 43.63 -7.58
C GLU A 456 -72.83 42.21 -7.06
N THR A 457 -74.13 41.86 -6.86
CA THR A 457 -74.51 40.48 -6.48
C THR A 457 -74.02 39.47 -7.51
N VAL A 458 -74.20 39.81 -8.82
CA VAL A 458 -73.69 38.95 -9.90
C VAL A 458 -72.16 38.94 -9.96
N ILE A 459 -71.51 40.09 -9.82
CA ILE A 459 -70.08 40.24 -9.75
C ILE A 459 -69.50 39.44 -8.59
N ASN A 460 -70.16 39.50 -7.38
CA ASN A 460 -69.73 38.74 -6.22
C ASN A 460 -69.86 37.23 -6.42
N GLY A 461 -70.94 36.80 -7.08
CA GLY A 461 -71.06 35.41 -7.50
C GLY A 461 -69.93 34.94 -8.42
N LEU A 462 -69.62 35.77 -9.45
CA LEU A 462 -68.52 35.50 -10.39
C LEU A 462 -67.14 35.53 -9.67
N ASN A 463 -66.94 36.50 -8.78
CA ASN A 463 -65.72 36.62 -7.98
C ASN A 463 -65.53 35.42 -7.05
N LYS A 464 -66.60 34.89 -6.44
CA LYS A 464 -66.54 33.70 -5.65
C LYS A 464 -66.04 32.51 -6.47
N THR A 465 -66.67 32.35 -7.65
CA THR A 465 -66.24 31.27 -8.59
C THR A 465 -64.81 31.47 -9.02
N LYS A 466 -64.44 32.71 -9.31
CA LYS A 466 -63.03 33.05 -9.67
C LYS A 466 -62.06 32.69 -8.55
N SER A 467 -62.39 33.08 -7.30
CA SER A 467 -61.57 32.81 -6.11
C SER A 467 -61.46 31.28 -5.85
N GLU A 468 -62.54 30.53 -6.07
CA GLU A 468 -62.50 29.05 -6.01
C GLU A 468 -61.52 28.48 -7.01
N ILE A 469 -61.61 28.95 -8.27
CA ILE A 469 -60.70 28.52 -9.36
C ILE A 469 -59.24 29.00 -9.06
N GLU A 470 -59.03 30.22 -8.58
CA GLU A 470 -57.69 30.70 -8.18
C GLU A 470 -57.13 29.89 -7.03
N SER A 471 -57.96 29.41 -6.13
CA SER A 471 -57.55 28.48 -5.06
C SER A 471 -57.17 27.11 -5.65
N GLU A 472 -57.93 26.63 -6.62
CA GLU A 472 -57.57 25.42 -7.35
C GLU A 472 -56.23 25.59 -8.09
N ILE A 473 -56.04 26.72 -8.79
CA ILE A 473 -54.77 27.08 -9.46
C ILE A 473 -53.59 27.07 -8.47
N LYS A 474 -53.83 27.64 -7.27
CA LYS A 474 -52.80 27.65 -6.21
C LYS A 474 -52.44 26.22 -5.76
N SER A 475 -53.45 25.37 -5.63
CA SER A 475 -53.24 23.95 -5.30
C SER A 475 -52.45 23.25 -6.42
N ILE A 476 -52.90 23.41 -7.68
CA ILE A 476 -52.25 22.82 -8.84
C ILE A 476 -50.78 23.28 -8.94
N ASN A 477 -50.53 24.57 -8.73
CA ASN A 477 -49.15 25.09 -8.72
C ASN A 477 -48.28 24.46 -7.64
N LYS A 478 -48.88 24.22 -6.44
CA LYS A 478 -48.18 23.48 -5.37
C LYS A 478 -47.86 22.05 -5.78
N ASP A 479 -48.82 21.37 -6.45
CA ASP A 479 -48.63 20.00 -6.91
C ASP A 479 -47.57 19.95 -8.03
N ILE A 480 -47.62 20.92 -8.98
CA ILE A 480 -46.59 21.10 -10.02
C ILE A 480 -45.20 21.32 -9.36
N ALA A 481 -45.11 22.20 -8.36
CA ALA A 481 -43.85 22.43 -7.66
C ALA A 481 -43.33 21.18 -6.96
N GLY A 482 -44.22 20.42 -6.31
CA GLY A 482 -43.91 19.13 -5.69
C GLY A 482 -43.44 18.07 -6.67
N LEU A 483 -44.11 17.98 -7.84
CA LEU A 483 -43.71 17.10 -8.91
C LEU A 483 -42.37 17.47 -9.53
N ASN A 484 -42.14 18.76 -9.78
CA ASN A 484 -40.85 19.25 -10.28
C ASN A 484 -39.72 18.96 -9.29
N GLY A 485 -39.95 19.18 -7.99
CA GLY A 485 -39.00 18.78 -6.95
C GLY A 485 -38.68 17.27 -6.95
N SER A 486 -39.75 16.46 -7.10
CA SER A 486 -39.60 14.99 -7.18
C SER A 486 -38.85 14.56 -8.45
N ILE A 487 -39.18 15.18 -9.59
CA ILE A 487 -38.51 14.90 -10.87
C ILE A 487 -37.01 15.30 -10.79
N SER A 488 -36.71 16.48 -10.23
CA SER A 488 -35.33 16.92 -10.05
C SER A 488 -34.53 15.99 -9.13
N SER A 489 -35.15 15.54 -8.04
CA SER A 489 -34.54 14.55 -7.13
C SER A 489 -34.28 13.23 -7.85
N LEU A 490 -35.25 12.75 -8.65
CA LEU A 490 -35.09 11.54 -9.44
C LEU A 490 -34.01 11.70 -10.52
N GLU A 491 -33.93 12.86 -11.16
CA GLU A 491 -32.89 13.14 -12.16
C GLU A 491 -31.48 13.16 -11.52
N SER A 492 -31.35 13.79 -10.36
CA SER A 492 -30.10 13.76 -9.59
C SER A 492 -29.74 12.33 -9.14
N PHE A 493 -30.73 11.54 -8.72
CA PHE A 493 -30.52 10.16 -8.34
C PHE A 493 -30.10 9.28 -9.53
N ILE A 494 -30.80 9.44 -10.67
CA ILE A 494 -30.47 8.77 -11.94
C ILE A 494 -29.05 9.11 -12.38
N GLU A 495 -28.65 10.38 -12.29
CA GLU A 495 -27.30 10.80 -12.62
C GLU A 495 -26.25 10.19 -11.66
N GLY A 496 -26.57 10.15 -10.36
CA GLY A 496 -25.76 9.45 -9.39
C GLY A 496 -25.58 7.96 -9.66
N ILE A 497 -26.64 7.28 -10.12
CA ILE A 497 -26.54 5.86 -10.56
C ILE A 497 -25.66 5.75 -11.79
N LYS A 498 -25.83 6.60 -12.79
CA LYS A 498 -25.00 6.59 -14.00
C LYS A 498 -23.54 6.82 -13.70
N GLN A 499 -23.24 7.76 -12.77
CA GLN A 499 -21.86 8.00 -12.32
C GLN A 499 -21.29 6.74 -11.67
N LYS A 500 -22.05 6.12 -10.76
CA LYS A 500 -21.60 4.85 -10.13
C LYS A 500 -21.38 3.74 -11.16
N MET A 501 -22.25 3.63 -12.18
CA MET A 501 -22.06 2.67 -13.28
C MET A 501 -20.78 2.98 -14.08
N SER A 502 -20.49 4.26 -14.31
CA SER A 502 -19.24 4.69 -14.95
C SER A 502 -18.03 4.34 -14.09
N ASP A 503 -18.10 4.62 -12.77
CA ASP A 503 -17.04 4.30 -11.82
C ASP A 503 -16.77 2.79 -11.76
N VAL A 504 -17.85 1.98 -11.76
CA VAL A 504 -17.72 0.50 -11.83
C VAL A 504 -17.02 0.06 -13.09
N LYS A 505 -17.39 0.65 -14.24
CA LYS A 505 -16.77 0.32 -15.53
C LYS A 505 -15.27 0.68 -15.53
N GLU A 506 -14.93 1.83 -14.97
CA GLU A 506 -13.53 2.25 -14.83
C GLU A 506 -12.74 1.30 -13.90
N LEU A 507 -13.35 0.92 -12.76
CA LEU A 507 -12.76 -0.07 -11.85
C LEU A 507 -12.60 -1.44 -12.50
N GLU A 508 -13.57 -1.90 -13.29
CA GLU A 508 -13.48 -3.16 -14.02
C GLU A 508 -12.36 -3.13 -15.07
N GLU A 509 -12.21 -2.01 -15.77
CA GLU A 509 -11.12 -1.82 -16.72
C GLU A 509 -9.76 -1.82 -15.98
N LYS A 510 -9.66 -1.09 -14.88
CA LYS A 510 -8.47 -1.09 -14.02
C LYS A 510 -8.15 -2.49 -13.52
N ASN A 511 -9.14 -3.22 -13.04
CA ASN A 511 -8.98 -4.61 -12.59
C ASN A 511 -8.49 -5.52 -13.73
N ARG A 512 -9.01 -5.34 -14.95
CA ARG A 512 -8.57 -6.07 -16.14
C ARG A 512 -7.08 -5.77 -16.44
N LEU A 513 -6.70 -4.49 -16.41
CA LEU A 513 -5.31 -4.08 -16.65
C LEU A 513 -4.37 -4.67 -15.60
N TYR A 514 -4.75 -4.64 -14.32
CA TYR A 514 -3.98 -5.29 -13.26
C TYR A 514 -3.87 -6.80 -13.45
N THR A 515 -4.94 -7.45 -13.91
CA THR A 515 -4.91 -8.88 -14.21
C THR A 515 -3.89 -9.19 -15.32
N TYR A 516 -3.90 -8.42 -16.40
CA TYR A 516 -2.89 -8.56 -17.46
C TYR A 516 -1.47 -8.27 -16.97
N TYR A 517 -1.33 -7.23 -16.14
CA TYR A 517 -0.03 -6.90 -15.55
C TYR A 517 0.48 -8.03 -14.66
N LEU A 518 -0.36 -8.56 -13.78
CA LEU A 518 -0.03 -9.70 -12.92
C LEU A 518 0.35 -10.93 -13.74
N ASP A 519 -0.39 -11.21 -14.81
CA ASP A 519 -0.04 -12.30 -15.72
C ASP A 519 1.30 -12.10 -16.42
N ALA A 520 1.66 -10.86 -16.72
CA ALA A 520 2.94 -10.53 -17.31
C ALA A 520 4.10 -10.66 -16.31
N VAL A 521 3.93 -10.14 -15.09
CA VAL A 521 5.03 -10.09 -14.10
C VAL A 521 5.13 -11.34 -13.23
N LYS A 522 4.15 -12.26 -13.28
CA LYS A 522 4.25 -13.54 -12.56
C LYS A 522 5.47 -14.35 -13.02
N ARG A 523 5.90 -15.29 -12.20
CA ARG A 523 7.09 -16.12 -12.47
C ARG A 523 7.08 -16.85 -13.82
N ASP A 524 5.89 -17.17 -14.34
CA ASP A 524 5.71 -17.82 -15.64
C ASP A 524 5.41 -16.85 -16.79
N GLY A 525 5.49 -15.55 -16.55
CA GLY A 525 5.35 -14.48 -17.53
C GLY A 525 6.69 -13.98 -18.04
N ILE A 526 6.90 -12.66 -17.97
CA ILE A 526 8.14 -12.00 -18.44
C ILE A 526 9.41 -12.63 -17.84
N PRO A 527 9.46 -12.94 -16.50
CA PRO A 527 10.64 -13.60 -15.94
C PRO A 527 10.99 -14.91 -16.64
N TYR A 528 9.99 -15.71 -16.95
CA TYR A 528 10.17 -16.95 -17.70
C TYR A 528 10.75 -16.70 -19.10
N GLU A 529 10.18 -15.73 -19.83
CA GLU A 529 10.65 -15.35 -21.15
C GLU A 529 12.11 -14.86 -21.13
N LEU A 530 12.47 -14.08 -20.12
CA LEU A 530 13.85 -13.58 -19.96
C LEU A 530 14.83 -14.72 -19.68
N ILE A 531 14.47 -15.64 -18.77
CA ILE A 531 15.30 -16.83 -18.48
C ILE A 531 15.41 -17.70 -19.74
N SER A 532 14.32 -17.95 -20.43
CA SER A 532 14.29 -18.76 -21.65
C SER A 532 15.19 -18.19 -22.74
N LYS A 533 15.17 -16.86 -22.92
CA LYS A 533 16.05 -16.18 -23.90
C LYS A 533 17.50 -16.14 -23.48
N ALA A 534 17.77 -16.08 -22.18
CA ALA A 534 19.13 -16.12 -21.65
C ALA A 534 19.74 -17.53 -21.66
N MET A 535 18.90 -18.57 -21.66
CA MET A 535 19.36 -19.96 -21.54
C MET A 535 20.40 -20.35 -22.58
N PRO A 536 20.24 -20.08 -23.89
CA PRO A 536 21.28 -20.40 -24.88
C PRO A 536 22.59 -19.66 -24.65
N VAL A 537 22.53 -18.43 -24.13
CA VAL A 537 23.72 -17.64 -23.81
C VAL A 537 24.44 -18.24 -22.61
N ILE A 538 23.69 -18.63 -21.58
CA ILE A 538 24.23 -19.32 -20.40
C ILE A 538 24.86 -20.65 -20.78
N GLU A 539 24.17 -21.45 -21.56
CA GLU A 539 24.64 -22.75 -22.04
C GLU A 539 25.93 -22.60 -22.84
N ASN A 540 25.99 -21.66 -23.79
CA ASN A 540 27.17 -21.38 -24.57
C ASN A 540 28.35 -20.95 -23.70
N GLU A 541 28.12 -20.07 -22.71
CA GLU A 541 29.19 -19.63 -21.80
C GLU A 541 29.71 -20.81 -20.95
N ILE A 542 28.81 -21.64 -20.43
CA ILE A 542 29.17 -22.85 -19.67
C ILE A 542 30.03 -23.75 -20.55
N ASN A 543 29.62 -24.01 -21.80
CA ASN A 543 30.31 -24.92 -22.71
C ASN A 543 31.62 -24.33 -23.22
N ASN A 544 31.72 -23.01 -23.35
CA ASN A 544 33.01 -22.35 -23.64
C ASN A 544 34.02 -22.56 -22.52
N ILE A 545 33.57 -22.56 -21.26
CA ILE A 545 34.41 -22.85 -20.10
C ILE A 545 34.79 -24.35 -20.08
N LEU A 546 33.79 -25.22 -20.22
CA LEU A 546 33.97 -26.68 -20.15
C LEU A 546 34.85 -27.19 -21.28
N GLY A 547 34.68 -26.69 -22.50
CA GLY A 547 35.48 -27.13 -23.66
C GLY A 547 36.98 -26.83 -23.54
N GLN A 548 37.41 -26.01 -22.57
CA GLN A 548 38.82 -25.78 -22.26
C GLN A 548 39.38 -26.78 -21.23
N VAL A 549 38.48 -27.53 -20.56
CA VAL A 549 38.82 -28.29 -19.34
C VAL A 549 38.50 -29.76 -19.47
N VAL A 550 37.40 -30.10 -20.15
CA VAL A 550 36.83 -31.46 -20.21
C VAL A 550 36.26 -31.77 -21.60
N ASP A 551 36.01 -33.05 -21.88
CA ASP A 551 35.51 -33.54 -23.18
C ASP A 551 33.97 -33.70 -23.21
N PHE A 552 33.27 -33.14 -22.24
CA PHE A 552 31.83 -33.16 -22.22
C PHE A 552 31.25 -31.75 -22.28
N SER A 553 29.99 -31.65 -22.67
CA SER A 553 29.22 -30.41 -22.65
C SER A 553 27.99 -30.55 -21.78
N ILE A 554 27.39 -29.42 -21.49
CA ILE A 554 26.10 -29.32 -20.77
C ILE A 554 25.07 -28.78 -21.75
N VAL A 555 23.92 -29.42 -21.80
CA VAL A 555 22.71 -28.92 -22.48
C VAL A 555 21.66 -28.59 -21.46
N MET A 556 21.09 -27.41 -21.62
CA MET A 556 20.05 -26.90 -20.70
C MET A 556 18.81 -26.58 -21.49
N ASP A 557 17.69 -27.13 -21.05
CA ASP A 557 16.37 -26.80 -21.60
C ASP A 557 15.40 -26.36 -20.51
N ILE A 558 14.45 -25.54 -20.88
CA ILE A 558 13.41 -25.06 -20.01
C ILE A 558 12.08 -25.63 -20.48
N ASP A 559 11.43 -26.40 -19.61
CA ASP A 559 10.10 -26.96 -19.85
C ASP A 559 9.13 -26.43 -18.78
N GLY A 560 8.36 -25.42 -19.18
CA GLY A 560 7.40 -24.74 -18.29
C GLY A 560 8.06 -24.20 -17.02
N LYS A 561 7.89 -24.89 -15.90
CA LYS A 561 8.45 -24.46 -14.60
C LYS A 561 9.83 -25.02 -14.29
N ASN A 562 10.28 -25.97 -15.06
CA ASN A 562 11.46 -26.76 -14.77
C ASN A 562 12.62 -26.39 -15.68
N ILE A 563 13.83 -26.37 -15.11
CA ILE A 563 15.07 -26.27 -15.86
C ILE A 563 15.77 -27.63 -15.76
N ASN A 564 15.84 -28.30 -16.90
CA ASN A 564 16.55 -29.56 -17.04
C ASN A 564 17.97 -29.25 -17.47
N ALA A 565 18.94 -29.90 -16.87
CA ALA A 565 20.33 -29.84 -17.27
C ALA A 565 20.84 -31.25 -17.47
N LYS A 566 21.49 -31.46 -18.58
CA LYS A 566 22.05 -32.76 -18.97
C LYS A 566 23.53 -32.60 -19.29
N ILE A 567 24.29 -33.60 -18.98
CA ILE A 567 25.67 -33.74 -19.49
C ILE A 567 25.63 -34.57 -20.75
N VAL A 568 26.46 -34.18 -21.70
CA VAL A 568 26.55 -34.81 -23.01
C VAL A 568 28.01 -35.19 -23.31
N TYR A 569 28.21 -36.47 -23.56
CA TYR A 569 29.45 -37.04 -24.10
C TYR A 569 29.16 -37.60 -25.48
N GLU A 570 29.71 -37.03 -26.52
CA GLU A 570 29.46 -37.42 -27.91
C GLU A 570 27.97 -37.54 -28.21
N ASP A 571 27.42 -38.77 -28.30
CA ASP A 571 26.01 -39.06 -28.57
C ASP A 571 25.21 -39.54 -27.31
N GLN A 572 25.80 -39.52 -26.10
CA GLN A 572 25.18 -40.00 -24.89
C GLN A 572 24.87 -38.83 -23.95
N GLU A 573 23.65 -38.79 -23.47
CA GLU A 573 23.21 -37.79 -22.54
C GLU A 573 22.54 -38.39 -21.28
N TRP A 574 22.77 -37.79 -20.11
CA TRP A 574 22.07 -38.12 -18.89
C TRP A 574 21.93 -36.91 -17.98
N PRO A 575 20.98 -36.98 -17.04
CA PRO A 575 20.76 -35.87 -16.12
C PRO A 575 22.04 -35.49 -15.36
N LEU A 576 22.26 -34.20 -15.22
CA LEU A 576 23.44 -33.63 -14.54
C LEU A 576 23.53 -34.06 -13.05
N GLU A 577 22.43 -34.40 -12.43
CA GLU A 577 22.37 -34.95 -11.06
C GLU A 577 23.02 -36.34 -10.93
N MET A 578 23.10 -37.08 -12.01
CA MET A 578 23.66 -38.45 -12.03
C MET A 578 25.15 -38.49 -12.31
N CYS A 579 25.78 -37.32 -12.49
CA CYS A 579 27.21 -37.22 -12.79
C CYS A 579 28.11 -37.69 -11.65
N SER A 580 29.32 -38.06 -11.99
CA SER A 580 30.38 -38.38 -11.02
C SER A 580 30.73 -37.16 -10.16
N GLY A 581 31.44 -37.36 -9.07
CA GLY A 581 31.85 -36.26 -8.20
C GLY A 581 32.71 -35.21 -8.89
N MET A 582 33.60 -35.64 -9.80
CA MET A 582 34.43 -34.72 -10.59
C MET A 582 33.60 -33.92 -11.60
N GLU A 583 32.77 -34.61 -12.37
CA GLU A 583 31.88 -33.95 -13.33
C GLU A 583 30.98 -32.92 -12.65
N LYS A 584 30.40 -33.27 -11.50
CA LYS A 584 29.62 -32.34 -10.68
C LYS A 584 30.43 -31.13 -10.22
N PHE A 585 31.65 -31.35 -9.77
CA PHE A 585 32.52 -30.28 -9.28
C PHE A 585 32.88 -29.31 -10.44
N VAL A 586 33.41 -29.84 -11.57
CA VAL A 586 33.79 -29.00 -12.70
C VAL A 586 32.60 -28.32 -13.34
N SER A 587 31.50 -29.05 -13.53
CA SER A 587 30.23 -28.46 -14.03
C SER A 587 29.68 -27.40 -13.13
N GLY A 588 29.65 -27.68 -11.82
CA GLY A 588 29.15 -26.72 -10.83
C GLY A 588 29.92 -25.43 -10.81
N LEU A 589 31.26 -25.55 -10.93
CA LEU A 589 32.13 -24.39 -10.98
C LEU A 589 32.00 -23.64 -12.31
N ALA A 590 31.93 -24.34 -13.44
CA ALA A 590 31.70 -23.74 -14.76
C ALA A 590 30.36 -23.02 -14.83
N ILE A 591 29.27 -23.63 -14.35
CA ILE A 591 27.95 -23.01 -14.26
C ILE A 591 28.01 -21.74 -13.42
N ARG A 592 28.64 -21.80 -12.25
CA ARG A 592 28.80 -20.65 -11.36
C ARG A 592 29.49 -19.50 -12.06
N VAL A 593 30.63 -19.74 -12.68
CA VAL A 593 31.40 -18.68 -13.34
C VAL A 593 30.68 -18.12 -14.57
N ALA A 594 30.05 -18.98 -15.35
CA ALA A 594 29.21 -18.54 -16.46
C ALA A 594 28.06 -17.63 -15.99
N LEU A 595 27.40 -18.01 -14.91
CA LEU A 595 26.34 -17.19 -14.33
C LEU A 595 26.86 -15.86 -13.78
N ILE A 596 28.04 -15.85 -13.13
CA ILE A 596 28.70 -14.62 -12.67
C ILE A 596 29.06 -13.71 -13.87
N ASN A 597 29.51 -14.27 -14.99
CA ASN A 597 29.87 -13.48 -16.16
C ASN A 597 28.68 -12.85 -16.88
N ILE A 598 27.52 -13.48 -16.80
CA ILE A 598 26.29 -13.03 -17.50
C ILE A 598 25.43 -12.15 -16.60
N CYS A 599 25.53 -12.31 -15.29
CA CYS A 599 24.67 -11.60 -14.34
C CYS A 599 25.12 -10.15 -14.09
N ASN A 600 24.16 -9.33 -13.59
CA ASN A 600 24.42 -7.96 -13.15
C ASN A 600 24.64 -7.85 -11.61
N LEU A 601 24.96 -8.98 -10.96
CA LEU A 601 25.24 -8.96 -9.53
C LEU A 601 26.59 -8.32 -9.23
N PRO A 602 26.78 -7.68 -8.08
CA PRO A 602 28.09 -7.20 -7.65
C PRO A 602 29.10 -8.34 -7.66
N ARG A 603 30.18 -8.17 -8.38
CA ARG A 603 31.21 -9.19 -8.57
C ARG A 603 32.46 -8.83 -7.78
N PRO A 604 32.77 -9.55 -6.68
CA PRO A 604 34.07 -9.43 -6.04
C PRO A 604 35.20 -9.87 -6.98
N ASN A 605 36.37 -9.27 -6.82
CA ASN A 605 37.56 -9.62 -7.61
C ASN A 605 38.21 -10.93 -7.17
N PHE A 606 37.60 -11.68 -6.28
CA PHE A 606 38.13 -12.93 -5.75
C PHE A 606 37.11 -14.06 -5.72
N LEU A 607 37.58 -15.30 -5.71
CA LEU A 607 36.76 -16.50 -5.53
C LEU A 607 37.37 -17.38 -4.41
N VAL A 608 36.52 -17.85 -3.51
CA VAL A 608 36.89 -18.84 -2.49
C VAL A 608 36.28 -20.17 -2.83
N ILE A 609 37.09 -21.21 -2.87
CA ILE A 609 36.67 -22.60 -3.08
C ILE A 609 36.98 -23.38 -1.80
N ASP A 610 35.96 -23.65 -0.98
CA ASP A 610 36.11 -24.34 0.29
C ASP A 610 35.78 -25.84 0.12
N GLU A 611 36.81 -26.64 0.01
CA GLU A 611 36.76 -28.11 -0.21
C GLU A 611 36.03 -28.48 -1.52
N GLY A 612 35.59 -29.70 -1.68
CA GLY A 612 34.96 -30.24 -2.92
C GLY A 612 35.92 -31.09 -3.75
N PHE A 613 37.17 -31.07 -3.39
CA PHE A 613 38.23 -31.84 -4.11
C PHE A 613 38.34 -33.31 -3.68
N GLY A 614 37.64 -33.71 -2.62
CA GLY A 614 37.70 -35.06 -2.05
C GLY A 614 37.14 -36.18 -2.95
N THR A 615 36.39 -35.80 -3.99
CA THR A 615 35.83 -36.71 -5.01
C THR A 615 36.71 -36.87 -6.23
N LEU A 616 37.89 -36.21 -6.26
CA LEU A 616 38.81 -36.23 -7.39
C LEU A 616 39.84 -37.36 -7.23
N ASP A 617 40.01 -38.14 -8.27
CA ASP A 617 41.06 -39.11 -8.39
C ASP A 617 42.30 -38.52 -9.12
N ALA A 618 43.41 -39.23 -9.13
CA ALA A 618 44.65 -38.77 -9.73
C ALA A 618 44.52 -38.47 -11.25
N ASN A 619 43.57 -39.15 -11.93
CA ASN A 619 43.41 -38.97 -13.40
C ASN A 619 42.68 -37.68 -13.73
N ASN A 620 41.94 -37.12 -12.79
CA ASN A 620 41.12 -35.90 -12.98
C ASN A 620 41.85 -34.59 -12.54
N LEU A 621 43.07 -34.71 -12.04
CA LEU A 621 43.89 -33.54 -11.63
C LEU A 621 44.22 -32.58 -12.79
N SER A 622 44.38 -33.11 -14.02
CA SER A 622 44.64 -32.26 -15.20
C SER A 622 43.46 -31.34 -15.52
N SER A 623 42.22 -31.87 -15.48
CA SER A 623 41.02 -31.07 -15.70
C SER A 623 40.84 -30.01 -14.63
N LEU A 624 41.10 -30.39 -13.36
CA LEU A 624 41.09 -29.42 -12.26
C LEU A 624 42.14 -28.32 -12.49
N PHE A 625 43.35 -28.68 -12.84
CA PHE A 625 44.40 -27.71 -13.12
C PHE A 625 43.98 -26.71 -14.23
N MET A 626 43.44 -27.22 -15.34
CA MET A 626 42.96 -26.39 -16.44
C MET A 626 41.81 -25.47 -15.98
N MET A 627 40.88 -25.98 -15.19
CA MET A 627 39.81 -25.16 -14.59
C MET A 627 40.38 -24.04 -13.70
N MET A 628 41.37 -24.36 -12.85
CA MET A 628 42.01 -23.35 -12.01
C MET A 628 42.76 -22.30 -12.82
N GLN A 629 43.43 -22.69 -13.89
CA GLN A 629 44.09 -21.76 -14.83
C GLN A 629 43.07 -20.83 -15.51
N TYR A 630 41.94 -21.37 -15.94
CA TYR A 630 40.86 -20.55 -16.47
C TYR A 630 40.35 -19.56 -15.45
N LEU A 631 40.06 -20.00 -14.22
CA LEU A 631 39.58 -19.14 -13.16
C LEU A 631 40.54 -18.00 -12.80
N LYS A 632 41.85 -18.21 -12.91
CA LYS A 632 42.87 -17.16 -12.72
C LYS A 632 42.76 -16.02 -13.75
N THR A 633 42.11 -16.26 -14.88
CA THR A 633 41.82 -15.20 -15.87
C THR A 633 40.57 -14.40 -15.51
N GLN A 634 39.73 -14.93 -14.62
CA GLN A 634 38.45 -14.36 -14.27
C GLN A 634 38.47 -13.61 -12.92
N PHE A 635 39.43 -13.93 -12.05
CA PHE A 635 39.55 -13.36 -10.72
C PHE A 635 40.99 -12.95 -10.45
N ASP A 636 41.19 -11.85 -9.69
CA ASP A 636 42.53 -11.36 -9.34
C ASP A 636 43.24 -12.36 -8.43
N PHE A 637 42.50 -13.02 -7.56
CA PHE A 637 43.00 -14.12 -6.75
C PHE A 637 41.92 -15.15 -6.44
N ILE A 638 42.34 -16.39 -6.24
CA ILE A 638 41.47 -17.50 -5.87
C ILE A 638 42.04 -18.15 -4.63
N TRP A 639 41.15 -18.34 -3.62
CA TRP A 639 41.53 -19.07 -2.41
C TRP A 639 40.98 -20.48 -2.48
N MET A 640 41.85 -21.44 -2.52
CA MET A 640 41.52 -22.85 -2.49
C MET A 640 41.79 -23.41 -1.09
N ILE A 641 40.72 -23.84 -0.42
CA ILE A 641 40.81 -24.53 0.87
C ILE A 641 40.81 -26.03 0.58
N SER A 642 41.88 -26.71 0.94
CA SER A 642 41.95 -28.15 0.80
C SER A 642 42.74 -28.80 1.94
N HIS A 643 42.47 -30.05 2.16
CA HIS A 643 43.22 -30.91 3.06
C HIS A 643 44.04 -31.94 2.28
N LEU A 644 43.92 -31.98 0.94
CA LEU A 644 44.59 -32.92 0.07
C LEU A 644 45.99 -32.38 -0.28
N GLU A 645 47.03 -33.18 0.01
CA GLU A 645 48.41 -32.78 -0.28
C GLU A 645 48.70 -32.56 -1.75
N GLN A 646 48.03 -33.29 -2.62
CA GLN A 646 48.14 -33.18 -4.07
C GLN A 646 47.73 -31.79 -4.59
N MET A 647 46.88 -31.07 -3.88
CA MET A 647 46.46 -29.72 -4.22
C MET A 647 47.58 -28.67 -3.98
N ARG A 648 48.61 -29.01 -3.21
CA ARG A 648 49.74 -28.10 -2.95
C ARG A 648 50.55 -27.82 -4.22
N ASP A 649 50.59 -28.77 -5.15
CA ASP A 649 51.36 -28.64 -6.41
C ASP A 649 50.64 -27.79 -7.46
N ILE A 650 49.35 -27.51 -7.24
CA ILE A 650 48.54 -26.77 -8.20
C ILE A 650 48.50 -25.26 -7.87
N VAL A 651 48.78 -24.89 -6.65
CA VAL A 651 48.65 -23.50 -6.18
C VAL A 651 49.95 -22.70 -6.44
N ASP A 652 49.79 -21.40 -6.72
CA ASP A 652 50.88 -20.47 -6.93
C ASP A 652 51.57 -20.10 -5.62
N GLY A 653 50.80 -20.12 -4.50
CA GLY A 653 51.31 -19.83 -3.16
C GLY A 653 50.52 -20.55 -2.08
N LEU A 654 51.18 -20.70 -0.93
CA LEU A 654 50.65 -21.40 0.23
C LEU A 654 50.45 -20.44 1.39
N ILE A 655 49.30 -20.53 2.00
CA ILE A 655 48.99 -19.84 3.26
C ILE A 655 48.73 -20.91 4.31
N GLU A 656 49.47 -20.85 5.38
CA GLU A 656 49.33 -21.81 6.48
C GLU A 656 48.63 -21.19 7.68
N ILE A 657 47.68 -21.94 8.27
CA ILE A 657 47.12 -21.60 9.54
C ILE A 657 47.71 -22.51 10.59
N LYS A 658 48.42 -21.93 11.52
CA LYS A 658 49.02 -22.62 12.67
C LYS A 658 48.23 -22.33 13.93
N LYS A 659 48.16 -23.29 14.85
CA LYS A 659 47.63 -23.06 16.18
C LYS A 659 48.79 -22.66 17.11
N VAL A 660 48.75 -21.44 17.63
CA VAL A 660 49.70 -20.91 18.63
C VAL A 660 48.92 -20.57 19.89
N ASP A 661 49.27 -21.14 21.00
CA ASP A 661 48.61 -20.97 22.32
C ASP A 661 47.10 -21.25 22.28
N GLY A 662 46.67 -22.14 21.38
CA GLY A 662 45.29 -22.52 21.21
C GLY A 662 44.42 -21.59 20.34
N PHE A 663 45.06 -20.54 19.73
CA PHE A 663 44.45 -19.66 18.75
C PHE A 663 44.98 -19.95 17.35
N SER A 664 44.15 -19.76 16.38
CA SER A 664 44.59 -19.78 14.98
C SER A 664 45.36 -18.51 14.65
N LYS A 665 46.50 -18.70 14.02
CA LYS A 665 47.32 -17.63 13.48
C LYS A 665 47.63 -17.89 12.02
N ILE A 666 47.48 -16.86 11.20
CA ILE A 666 47.81 -16.92 9.78
C ILE A 666 49.28 -16.59 9.62
N ASP A 667 49.97 -17.44 8.87
CA ASP A 667 51.38 -17.26 8.47
C ASP A 667 51.38 -17.03 6.97
N PHE A 668 51.88 -15.84 6.54
CA PHE A 668 51.93 -15.40 5.15
C PHE A 668 53.34 -15.54 4.59
#